data_a44acee38e67cd1214014cf32cd93f36
#
_entry.id   a44acee38e67cd1214014cf32cd93f36
#
_cell.length_a   1.000
_cell.length_b   1.000
_cell.length_c   1.000
_cell.angle_alpha   90.00
_cell.angle_beta   90.00
_cell.angle_gamma   90.00
#
_symmetry.space_group_name_H-M   'P 1'
#
loop_
_entity.id
_entity.type
_entity.pdbx_description
1 polymer ?
#
loop_
_entity_poly.entity_id
_entity_poly.type
_entity_poly.pdbx_seq_one_letter_code
_entity_poly.pdbx_strand_id
1 'polypeptide(L)'
;MADAAKITCPNPNCQAPNPETNRFCQQCGTPVPKRYLWAVGFGKEGYKPGQLLAQRYAVKRDRILLDTKPGFIPSFPQDITDAIAPYLRLFPYRLHVPQVYGLLPPHKKNQKEAVLLLEQAPILGDKKSSLPNLMPELGAAWKNANGMRQLNWLWQIAQLWQPFSSAGVAASLLSDDLLRVEGPLVRLLELRQDREEASLSDLGQVWLQWVKEAKPAIAGFLEQLCQQTIQGEVFPEELVAQLDRALFTIGRSQSGTYQIATSTDTGPTRVRNEDACYPSSNSFYQIPPGGQALAVVCDGIGGHEGGNVASNLAIETVVAQAQGWQNHSLAPDSSNLDALAELEHTVCEANDRISELNDIEGRYDRQRMGTTLVMAAARAHEIYIAHIGDSRVYWITRTGCHQVTLDDDVASREVRLGYALYREALQQLGSGSLVQALGMSSSKSLHPTVQRFVIDEDCIFLLCSDGLSDNDRVEQYWDTEILPVLDGKLDLPTAAANLIEIGNSQNGHDNVTVALVYCRVTGGESTSITSETSSVAELLWTGSTVSSQSETPHPLKTRLLPTRLQKPSLLPLLGGIALLLGLAGALAYFALGKWADRPILNPAQSPEPKPHSPSLASPLKSSDAIPSLSPGSLILVRSSSPKNSAIPKVPLLLYEAAQKQTALGIVPENSVLEIKSFLRKDQDRWLKLKLCSIPGAISSDRVRQTYNLVKPTQEGWIRLADLEPYIKQNSIQESAGLPKCTPGTTSTPPVAPN
;
A
#
# COMPACT_ATOMS: atom_id res chain seq x y z
N MET A 1 -34.90 8.09 -27.64
CA MET A 1 -34.06 7.40 -26.65
C MET A 1 -32.63 7.68 -27.03
N ALA A 2 -31.87 8.39 -26.22
CA ALA A 2 -30.45 8.59 -26.46
C ALA A 2 -29.78 7.22 -26.52
N ASP A 3 -29.00 6.98 -27.56
CA ASP A 3 -28.32 5.71 -27.79
C ASP A 3 -27.50 5.39 -26.57
N ALA A 4 -27.80 4.28 -25.87
CA ALA A 4 -27.12 3.90 -24.65
C ALA A 4 -25.63 3.66 -24.98
N ALA A 5 -24.74 4.25 -24.21
CA ALA A 5 -23.30 4.12 -24.44
C ALA A 5 -22.93 2.63 -24.47
N LYS A 6 -22.11 2.23 -25.44
CA LYS A 6 -21.56 0.86 -25.52
C LYS A 6 -20.20 0.84 -24.86
N ILE A 7 -19.96 -0.15 -23.98
CA ILE A 7 -18.67 -0.38 -23.32
C ILE A 7 -17.95 -1.49 -24.06
N THR A 8 -16.70 -1.24 -24.44
CA THR A 8 -15.83 -2.24 -25.06
C THR A 8 -15.41 -3.27 -24.03
N CYS A 9 -15.52 -4.55 -24.34
CA CYS A 9 -15.05 -5.63 -23.48
C CYS A 9 -13.56 -5.43 -23.13
N PRO A 10 -13.17 -5.49 -21.85
CA PRO A 10 -11.78 -5.26 -21.44
C PRO A 10 -10.83 -6.39 -21.87
N ASN A 11 -11.34 -7.57 -22.22
CA ASN A 11 -10.54 -8.67 -22.73
C ASN A 11 -9.89 -8.30 -24.08
N PRO A 12 -8.53 -8.24 -24.15
CA PRO A 12 -7.83 -7.80 -25.36
C PRO A 12 -8.11 -8.69 -26.59
N ASN A 13 -8.45 -9.97 -26.36
CA ASN A 13 -8.77 -10.92 -27.44
C ASN A 13 -10.25 -10.84 -27.91
N CYS A 14 -11.11 -10.10 -27.20
CA CYS A 14 -12.52 -10.01 -27.51
C CYS A 14 -12.93 -8.62 -28.02
N GLN A 15 -12.77 -7.60 -27.19
CA GLN A 15 -13.09 -6.20 -27.46
C GLN A 15 -14.52 -5.94 -28.00
N ALA A 16 -15.44 -6.88 -27.82
CA ALA A 16 -16.81 -6.76 -28.29
C ALA A 16 -17.53 -5.59 -27.59
N PRO A 17 -18.38 -4.82 -28.32
CA PRO A 17 -19.18 -3.77 -27.72
C PRO A 17 -20.35 -4.37 -26.90
N ASN A 18 -20.50 -3.92 -25.67
CA ASN A 18 -21.57 -4.35 -24.76
C ASN A 18 -22.46 -3.18 -24.37
N PRO A 19 -23.77 -3.35 -24.27
CA PRO A 19 -24.63 -2.38 -23.64
C PRO A 19 -24.17 -2.07 -22.21
N GLU A 20 -24.34 -0.83 -21.77
CA GLU A 20 -23.98 -0.40 -20.39
C GLU A 20 -24.73 -1.20 -19.30
N THR A 21 -25.88 -1.77 -19.63
CA THR A 21 -26.66 -2.62 -18.71
C THR A 21 -26.02 -3.96 -18.40
N ASN A 22 -25.10 -4.43 -19.26
CA ASN A 22 -24.47 -5.72 -19.10
C ASN A 22 -23.40 -5.69 -18.00
N ARG A 23 -23.36 -6.73 -17.18
CA ARG A 23 -22.29 -6.98 -16.21
C ARG A 23 -21.15 -7.79 -16.83
N PHE A 24 -21.49 -8.68 -17.75
CA PHE A 24 -20.56 -9.58 -18.41
C PHE A 24 -20.68 -9.41 -19.93
N CYS A 25 -19.56 -9.62 -20.62
CA CYS A 25 -19.52 -9.59 -22.07
C CYS A 25 -20.35 -10.72 -22.66
N GLN A 26 -21.27 -10.39 -23.56
CA GLN A 26 -22.14 -11.38 -24.21
C GLN A 26 -21.36 -12.36 -25.09
N GLN A 27 -20.15 -12.01 -25.53
CA GLN A 27 -19.36 -12.85 -26.42
C GLN A 27 -18.38 -13.78 -25.68
N CYS A 28 -17.74 -13.33 -24.61
CA CYS A 28 -16.68 -14.08 -23.94
C CYS A 28 -16.85 -14.24 -22.42
N GLY A 29 -17.94 -13.74 -21.84
CA GLY A 29 -18.21 -13.85 -20.40
C GLY A 29 -17.34 -12.97 -19.49
N THR A 30 -16.35 -12.24 -20.03
CA THR A 30 -15.50 -11.35 -19.22
C THR A 30 -16.33 -10.26 -18.54
N PRO A 31 -16.09 -9.93 -17.26
CA PRO A 31 -16.74 -8.82 -16.59
C PRO A 31 -16.53 -7.49 -17.32
N VAL A 32 -17.58 -6.68 -17.43
CA VAL A 32 -17.56 -5.36 -18.09
C VAL A 32 -17.72 -4.29 -17.01
N PRO A 33 -16.62 -3.73 -16.49
CA PRO A 33 -16.67 -2.76 -15.41
C PRO A 33 -17.28 -1.43 -15.90
N LYS A 34 -18.22 -0.90 -15.10
CA LYS A 34 -18.83 0.41 -15.33
C LYS A 34 -18.04 1.43 -14.49
N ARG A 35 -17.17 2.18 -15.14
CA ARG A 35 -16.35 3.20 -14.47
C ARG A 35 -16.90 4.58 -14.72
N TYR A 36 -17.59 5.13 -13.73
CA TYR A 36 -17.98 6.51 -13.71
C TYR A 36 -16.84 7.36 -13.16
N LEU A 37 -16.51 8.42 -13.88
CA LEU A 37 -15.40 9.31 -13.59
C LEU A 37 -15.92 10.71 -13.33
N TRP A 38 -15.33 11.38 -12.33
CA TRP A 38 -15.58 12.79 -12.07
C TRP A 38 -14.53 13.64 -12.80
N ALA A 39 -14.97 14.63 -13.56
CA ALA A 39 -14.11 15.50 -14.36
C ALA A 39 -13.89 16.84 -13.63
N VAL A 40 -12.69 17.04 -13.05
CA VAL A 40 -12.33 18.23 -12.29
C VAL A 40 -12.20 19.44 -13.23
N GLY A 41 -12.79 20.57 -12.83
CA GLY A 41 -12.70 21.79 -13.64
C GLY A 41 -13.39 21.72 -15.00
N PHE A 42 -14.13 20.63 -15.27
CA PHE A 42 -14.89 20.47 -16.49
C PHE A 42 -15.98 21.53 -16.55
N GLY A 43 -15.79 22.52 -17.42
CA GLY A 43 -16.53 23.75 -17.41
C GLY A 43 -17.98 23.60 -17.84
N LYS A 44 -18.76 24.68 -17.61
CA LYS A 44 -20.15 24.88 -18.05
C LYS A 44 -20.32 24.89 -19.59
N GLU A 45 -19.44 24.23 -20.33
CA GLU A 45 -19.31 24.31 -21.80
C GLU A 45 -20.34 23.49 -22.58
N GLY A 46 -21.49 23.19 -22.01
CA GLY A 46 -22.64 22.69 -22.78
C GLY A 46 -22.43 21.33 -23.47
N TYR A 47 -21.67 20.41 -22.86
CA TYR A 47 -21.62 19.03 -23.34
C TYR A 47 -22.95 18.33 -23.11
N LYS A 48 -23.44 17.65 -24.17
CA LYS A 48 -24.72 16.96 -24.10
C LYS A 48 -24.57 15.54 -23.58
N PRO A 49 -25.47 15.04 -22.74
CA PRO A 49 -25.51 13.62 -22.39
C PRO A 49 -25.49 12.74 -23.67
N GLY A 50 -24.69 11.68 -23.65
CA GLY A 50 -24.44 10.79 -24.78
C GLY A 50 -23.30 11.22 -25.71
N GLN A 51 -22.79 12.44 -25.60
CA GLN A 51 -21.62 12.89 -26.37
C GLN A 51 -20.36 12.09 -25.97
N LEU A 52 -19.61 11.60 -26.95
CA LEU A 52 -18.36 10.88 -26.76
C LEU A 52 -17.18 11.85 -26.89
N LEU A 53 -16.39 11.95 -25.82
CA LEU A 53 -15.17 12.78 -25.74
C LEU A 53 -13.93 11.92 -25.95
N ALA A 54 -12.95 12.44 -26.69
CA ALA A 54 -11.70 11.73 -27.02
C ALA A 54 -11.92 10.27 -27.48
N GLN A 55 -13.05 9.98 -28.15
CA GLN A 55 -13.46 8.64 -28.61
C GLN A 55 -13.49 7.56 -27.52
N ARG A 56 -13.61 7.97 -26.25
CA ARG A 56 -13.55 7.08 -25.10
C ARG A 56 -14.54 7.42 -23.99
N TYR A 57 -14.71 8.68 -23.64
CA TYR A 57 -15.45 9.09 -22.45
C TYR A 57 -16.84 9.58 -22.83
N ALA A 58 -17.88 8.84 -22.47
CA ALA A 58 -19.27 9.23 -22.74
C ALA A 58 -19.79 10.14 -21.63
N VAL A 59 -20.29 11.32 -21.99
CA VAL A 59 -20.91 12.26 -21.05
C VAL A 59 -22.23 11.67 -20.56
N LYS A 60 -22.39 11.48 -19.26
CA LYS A 60 -23.61 10.97 -18.62
C LYS A 60 -24.44 12.11 -18.02
N ARG A 61 -23.80 12.95 -17.26
CA ARG A 61 -24.33 14.18 -16.65
C ARG A 61 -23.24 15.23 -16.63
N ASP A 62 -23.57 16.40 -16.06
CA ASP A 62 -22.58 17.43 -15.76
C ASP A 62 -21.42 16.84 -14.94
N ARG A 63 -20.21 16.95 -15.45
CA ARG A 63 -18.96 16.45 -14.85
C ARG A 63 -18.87 14.94 -14.61
N ILE A 64 -19.90 14.13 -14.92
CA ILE A 64 -19.86 12.67 -14.81
C ILE A 64 -19.68 12.05 -16.18
N LEU A 65 -18.57 11.35 -16.36
CA LEU A 65 -18.20 10.65 -17.58
C LEU A 65 -18.19 9.14 -17.34
N LEU A 66 -18.56 8.36 -18.36
CA LEU A 66 -18.41 6.90 -18.36
C LEU A 66 -17.23 6.53 -19.25
N ASP A 67 -16.29 5.75 -18.74
CA ASP A 67 -15.26 5.15 -19.58
C ASP A 67 -15.83 4.02 -20.42
N THR A 68 -15.88 4.20 -21.74
CA THR A 68 -16.37 3.18 -22.68
C THR A 68 -15.30 2.18 -23.11
N LYS A 69 -14.05 2.36 -22.68
CA LYS A 69 -12.91 1.49 -22.99
C LYS A 69 -12.10 1.15 -21.73
N PRO A 70 -12.72 0.52 -20.72
CA PRO A 70 -12.08 0.31 -19.41
C PRO A 70 -10.87 -0.63 -19.45
N GLY A 71 -10.71 -1.44 -20.49
CA GLY A 71 -9.54 -2.32 -20.68
C GLY A 71 -8.32 -1.62 -21.27
N PHE A 72 -8.45 -0.35 -21.68
CA PHE A 72 -7.33 0.41 -22.23
C PHE A 72 -6.72 1.33 -21.17
N ILE A 73 -5.41 1.49 -21.23
CA ILE A 73 -4.66 2.40 -20.34
C ILE A 73 -5.15 3.85 -20.58
N PRO A 74 -5.47 4.62 -19.53
CA PRO A 74 -5.81 6.03 -19.68
C PRO A 74 -4.58 6.87 -20.05
N SER A 75 -4.79 8.10 -20.49
CA SER A 75 -3.68 9.06 -20.68
C SER A 75 -3.22 9.53 -19.33
N PHE A 76 -1.93 9.39 -19.04
CA PHE A 76 -1.30 9.89 -17.81
C PHE A 76 -0.66 11.26 -18.02
N PRO A 77 -0.53 12.08 -16.98
CA PRO A 77 0.27 13.29 -17.02
C PRO A 77 1.75 12.95 -17.22
N GLN A 78 2.52 13.83 -17.83
CA GLN A 78 3.96 13.65 -17.95
C GLN A 78 4.68 13.93 -16.62
N ASP A 79 4.16 14.92 -15.87
CA ASP A 79 4.69 15.32 -14.57
C ASP A 79 3.58 15.35 -13.52
N ILE A 80 3.93 15.11 -12.27
CA ILE A 80 3.03 15.26 -11.13
C ILE A 80 2.92 16.75 -10.81
N THR A 81 1.80 17.35 -11.19
CA THR A 81 1.51 18.77 -10.95
C THR A 81 1.02 19.02 -9.52
N ASP A 82 1.04 20.30 -9.08
CA ASP A 82 0.48 20.71 -7.78
C ASP A 82 -0.99 20.34 -7.62
N ALA A 83 -1.75 20.24 -8.71
CA ALA A 83 -3.15 19.78 -8.68
C ALA A 83 -3.29 18.27 -8.43
N ILE A 84 -2.28 17.47 -8.74
CA ILE A 84 -2.27 16.01 -8.59
C ILE A 84 -1.59 15.58 -7.28
N ALA A 85 -0.52 16.26 -6.88
CA ALA A 85 0.28 15.88 -5.73
C ALA A 85 -0.52 15.64 -4.43
N PRO A 86 -1.56 16.44 -4.07
CA PRO A 86 -2.38 16.17 -2.89
C PRO A 86 -3.11 14.82 -2.95
N TYR A 87 -3.58 14.37 -4.12
CA TYR A 87 -4.23 13.06 -4.26
C TYR A 87 -3.26 11.90 -3.97
N LEU A 88 -1.98 12.04 -4.33
CA LEU A 88 -0.96 11.02 -4.05
C LEU A 88 -0.57 11.03 -2.56
N ARG A 89 -0.41 12.21 -1.94
CA ARG A 89 -0.15 12.34 -0.50
C ARG A 89 -1.28 11.77 0.35
N LEU A 90 -2.52 11.94 -0.10
CA LEU A 90 -3.74 11.47 0.57
C LEU A 90 -4.18 10.07 0.10
N PHE A 91 -3.36 9.34 -0.64
CA PHE A 91 -3.65 7.98 -1.08
C PHE A 91 -4.00 7.00 0.07
N PRO A 92 -3.39 7.09 1.26
CA PRO A 92 -3.83 6.30 2.42
C PRO A 92 -5.28 6.56 2.85
N TYR A 93 -5.86 7.71 2.49
CA TYR A 93 -7.24 8.11 2.80
C TYR A 93 -8.20 7.88 1.63
N ARG A 94 -7.92 6.89 0.78
CA ARG A 94 -8.69 6.60 -0.44
C ARG A 94 -10.16 6.23 -0.22
N LEU A 95 -10.55 5.87 1.01
CA LEU A 95 -11.96 5.73 1.38
C LEU A 95 -12.72 7.04 1.25
N HIS A 96 -12.05 8.15 1.56
CA HIS A 96 -12.62 9.50 1.59
C HIS A 96 -12.29 10.31 0.34
N VAL A 97 -11.11 10.06 -0.27
CA VAL A 97 -10.55 10.85 -1.39
C VAL A 97 -10.62 10.02 -2.67
N PRO A 98 -11.23 10.56 -3.75
CA PRO A 98 -11.22 9.88 -5.04
C PRO A 98 -9.79 9.79 -5.59
N GLN A 99 -9.56 8.83 -6.48
CA GLN A 99 -8.24 8.56 -7.02
C GLN A 99 -8.09 9.17 -8.42
N VAL A 100 -6.88 9.60 -8.76
CA VAL A 100 -6.59 10.10 -10.12
C VAL A 100 -6.60 8.93 -11.09
N TYR A 101 -7.60 8.94 -11.99
CA TYR A 101 -7.73 7.96 -13.07
C TYR A 101 -6.77 8.24 -14.23
N GLY A 102 -6.66 9.51 -14.59
CA GLY A 102 -5.87 9.99 -15.71
C GLY A 102 -6.34 11.34 -16.22
N LEU A 103 -6.02 11.66 -17.47
CA LEU A 103 -6.35 12.92 -18.11
C LEU A 103 -7.30 12.71 -19.30
N LEU A 104 -8.30 13.57 -19.41
CA LEU A 104 -9.02 13.80 -20.66
C LEU A 104 -8.21 14.82 -21.47
N PRO A 105 -7.62 14.43 -22.62
CA PRO A 105 -6.84 15.34 -23.42
C PRO A 105 -7.69 16.48 -24.00
N PRO A 106 -7.09 17.63 -24.33
CA PRO A 106 -7.81 18.72 -24.99
C PRO A 106 -8.47 18.22 -26.27
N HIS A 107 -9.78 18.42 -26.38
CA HIS A 107 -10.58 17.92 -27.51
C HIS A 107 -11.31 19.02 -28.29
N LYS A 108 -11.17 20.28 -27.85
CA LYS A 108 -11.62 21.46 -28.55
C LYS A 108 -10.45 22.37 -28.90
N LYS A 109 -10.52 23.08 -30.06
CA LYS A 109 -9.43 23.99 -30.51
C LYS A 109 -9.07 25.09 -29.49
N ASN A 110 -10.00 25.48 -28.62
CA ASN A 110 -9.81 26.53 -27.62
C ASN A 110 -9.46 26.00 -26.21
N GLN A 111 -9.45 24.69 -26.03
CA GLN A 111 -9.08 24.07 -24.74
C GLN A 111 -7.55 23.89 -24.70
N LYS A 112 -6.88 24.62 -23.81
CA LYS A 112 -5.42 24.58 -23.67
C LYS A 112 -4.95 23.49 -22.71
N GLU A 113 -5.78 23.10 -21.75
CA GLU A 113 -5.41 22.20 -20.66
C GLU A 113 -6.21 20.90 -20.71
N ALA A 114 -5.59 19.82 -20.31
CA ALA A 114 -6.24 18.54 -20.09
C ALA A 114 -7.09 18.61 -18.81
N VAL A 115 -8.22 17.86 -18.80
CA VAL A 115 -9.10 17.77 -17.64
C VAL A 115 -8.70 16.56 -16.80
N LEU A 116 -8.53 16.75 -15.49
CA LEU A 116 -8.26 15.69 -14.55
C LEU A 116 -9.50 14.81 -14.35
N LEU A 117 -9.34 13.51 -14.52
CA LEU A 117 -10.39 12.51 -14.32
C LEU A 117 -10.12 11.76 -13.01
N LEU A 118 -11.13 11.70 -12.16
CA LEU A 118 -11.08 11.01 -10.88
C LEU A 118 -11.99 9.78 -10.92
N GLU A 119 -11.49 8.65 -10.45
CA GLU A 119 -12.27 7.44 -10.19
C GLU A 119 -12.59 7.29 -8.71
N GLN A 120 -13.53 6.40 -8.39
CA GLN A 120 -14.01 6.19 -7.02
C GLN A 120 -14.59 7.48 -6.39
N ALA A 121 -14.97 8.47 -7.17
CA ALA A 121 -15.77 9.59 -6.68
C ALA A 121 -17.15 9.09 -6.21
N PRO A 122 -17.82 9.78 -5.27
CA PRO A 122 -19.13 9.36 -4.72
C PRO A 122 -20.27 9.52 -5.75
N ILE A 123 -20.24 8.63 -6.75
CA ILE A 123 -21.18 8.55 -7.87
C ILE A 123 -21.94 7.23 -7.78
N LEU A 124 -23.26 7.31 -7.61
CA LEU A 124 -24.14 6.15 -7.58
C LEU A 124 -24.56 5.78 -9.01
N GLY A 125 -24.17 4.58 -9.45
CA GLY A 125 -24.72 3.99 -10.67
C GLY A 125 -26.12 3.45 -10.40
N ASP A 126 -27.13 3.93 -11.10
CA ASP A 126 -28.49 3.40 -10.97
C ASP A 126 -28.61 2.06 -11.73
N LYS A 127 -29.05 1.01 -11.01
CA LYS A 127 -29.34 -0.30 -11.61
C LYS A 127 -30.52 -0.27 -12.59
N LYS A 128 -31.43 0.72 -12.46
CA LYS A 128 -32.67 0.84 -13.26
C LYS A 128 -32.57 1.88 -14.36
N SER A 129 -31.75 2.90 -14.19
CA SER A 129 -31.53 3.95 -15.21
C SER A 129 -30.07 3.98 -15.64
N SER A 130 -29.83 4.35 -16.90
CA SER A 130 -28.46 4.55 -17.39
C SER A 130 -27.84 5.89 -16.99
N LEU A 131 -28.47 6.63 -16.07
CA LEU A 131 -28.02 7.94 -15.62
C LEU A 131 -27.52 7.87 -14.19
N PRO A 132 -26.20 7.99 -13.94
CA PRO A 132 -25.63 8.03 -12.61
C PRO A 132 -26.02 9.32 -11.88
N ASN A 133 -26.10 9.24 -10.54
CA ASN A 133 -26.34 10.37 -9.65
C ASN A 133 -25.15 10.55 -8.70
N LEU A 134 -24.98 11.74 -8.16
CA LEU A 134 -24.08 11.95 -7.03
C LEU A 134 -24.72 11.38 -5.75
N MET A 135 -23.89 10.88 -4.87
CA MET A 135 -24.30 10.56 -3.50
C MET A 135 -24.84 11.83 -2.81
N PRO A 136 -25.68 11.70 -1.79
CA PRO A 136 -26.23 12.85 -1.07
C PRO A 136 -25.14 13.77 -0.52
N GLU A 137 -25.40 15.07 -0.50
CA GLU A 137 -24.60 16.03 0.27
C GLU A 137 -24.74 15.74 1.76
N LEU A 138 -23.63 15.87 2.50
CA LEU A 138 -23.63 15.62 3.95
C LEU A 138 -24.69 16.49 4.65
N GLY A 139 -24.71 17.78 4.36
CA GLY A 139 -25.70 18.71 4.93
C GLY A 139 -27.15 18.31 4.62
N ALA A 140 -27.44 17.82 3.41
CA ALA A 140 -28.79 17.35 3.03
C ALA A 140 -29.17 16.04 3.75
N ALA A 141 -28.20 15.15 4.02
CA ALA A 141 -28.42 13.89 4.72
C ALA A 141 -28.49 14.06 6.25
N TRP A 142 -27.90 15.13 6.79
CA TRP A 142 -27.67 15.36 8.20
C TRP A 142 -28.93 15.21 9.07
N LYS A 143 -30.01 15.92 8.73
CA LYS A 143 -31.26 15.92 9.51
C LYS A 143 -31.93 14.54 9.64
N ASN A 144 -31.71 13.68 8.64
CA ASN A 144 -32.31 12.33 8.59
C ASN A 144 -31.44 11.28 9.30
N ALA A 145 -30.17 11.61 9.59
CA ALA A 145 -29.26 10.72 10.29
C ALA A 145 -29.60 10.64 11.79
N ASN A 146 -29.34 9.50 12.42
CA ASN A 146 -29.40 9.37 13.88
C ASN A 146 -28.16 10.05 14.53
N GLY A 147 -28.19 10.24 15.85
CA GLY A 147 -27.11 10.95 16.57
C GLY A 147 -25.74 10.28 16.44
N MET A 148 -25.70 8.94 16.41
CA MET A 148 -24.47 8.17 16.23
C MET A 148 -23.85 8.43 14.84
N ARG A 149 -24.70 8.41 13.79
CA ARG A 149 -24.28 8.69 12.42
C ARG A 149 -23.78 10.13 12.27
N GLN A 150 -24.45 11.11 12.89
CA GLN A 150 -24.05 12.51 12.88
C GLN A 150 -22.66 12.68 13.51
N LEU A 151 -22.42 12.09 14.68
CA LEU A 151 -21.12 12.12 15.35
C LEU A 151 -20.04 11.38 14.54
N ASN A 152 -20.38 10.23 13.95
CA ASN A 152 -19.43 9.45 13.13
C ASN A 152 -18.94 10.26 11.91
N TRP A 153 -19.82 10.99 11.23
CA TRP A 153 -19.41 11.84 10.12
C TRP A 153 -18.48 12.97 10.55
N LEU A 154 -18.78 13.64 11.67
CA LEU A 154 -17.92 14.71 12.20
C LEU A 154 -16.57 14.17 12.67
N TRP A 155 -16.56 12.99 13.29
CA TRP A 155 -15.35 12.30 13.72
C TRP A 155 -14.44 11.96 12.53
N GLN A 156 -14.97 11.45 11.41
CA GLN A 156 -14.22 11.22 10.19
C GLN A 156 -13.62 12.51 9.63
N ILE A 157 -14.39 13.61 9.59
CA ILE A 157 -13.90 14.91 9.12
C ILE A 157 -12.78 15.42 10.05
N ALA A 158 -12.94 15.30 11.37
CA ALA A 158 -11.92 15.69 12.34
C ALA A 158 -10.60 14.92 12.15
N GLN A 159 -10.67 13.61 11.88
CA GLN A 159 -9.49 12.79 11.59
C GLN A 159 -8.80 13.18 10.28
N LEU A 160 -9.57 13.62 9.28
CA LEU A 160 -9.03 14.05 7.99
C LEU A 160 -8.42 15.46 8.07
N TRP A 161 -8.71 16.25 9.10
CA TRP A 161 -8.27 17.64 9.17
C TRP A 161 -6.76 17.81 9.05
N GLN A 162 -5.98 17.14 9.89
CA GLN A 162 -4.52 17.29 9.90
C GLN A 162 -3.84 16.80 8.60
N PRO A 163 -4.18 15.61 8.03
CA PRO A 163 -3.68 15.19 6.74
C PRO A 163 -3.98 16.17 5.61
N PHE A 164 -5.20 16.74 5.59
CA PHE A 164 -5.65 17.68 4.56
C PHE A 164 -4.95 19.03 4.68
N SER A 165 -4.80 19.55 5.90
CA SER A 165 -4.03 20.77 6.17
C SER A 165 -2.58 20.60 5.74
N SER A 166 -1.96 19.47 6.06
CA SER A 166 -0.58 19.15 5.66
C SER A 166 -0.42 19.02 4.14
N ALA A 167 -1.49 18.64 3.44
CA ALA A 167 -1.52 18.54 1.98
C ALA A 167 -1.91 19.84 1.27
N GLY A 168 -2.34 20.89 2.03
CA GLY A 168 -2.76 22.19 1.50
C GLY A 168 -4.13 22.16 0.82
N VAL A 169 -5.06 21.31 1.33
CA VAL A 169 -6.40 21.08 0.75
C VAL A 169 -7.50 21.00 1.80
N ALA A 170 -7.28 21.54 3.00
CA ALA A 170 -8.26 21.53 4.10
C ALA A 170 -9.56 22.27 3.75
N ALA A 171 -9.52 23.26 2.84
CA ALA A 171 -10.70 23.92 2.28
C ALA A 171 -11.70 22.93 1.65
N SER A 172 -11.27 21.74 1.25
CA SER A 172 -12.17 20.69 0.77
C SER A 172 -13.15 20.21 1.84
N LEU A 173 -12.74 20.19 3.11
CA LEU A 173 -13.57 19.79 4.25
C LEU A 173 -14.54 20.88 4.72
N LEU A 174 -14.36 22.11 4.25
CA LEU A 174 -15.22 23.27 4.54
C LEU A 174 -16.30 23.48 3.48
N SER A 175 -16.34 22.64 2.43
CA SER A 175 -17.17 22.87 1.25
C SER A 175 -18.29 21.84 1.17
N ASP A 176 -19.54 22.27 1.47
CA ASP A 176 -20.73 21.41 1.46
C ASP A 176 -20.96 20.74 0.09
N ASP A 177 -20.64 21.43 -1.01
CA ASP A 177 -20.77 20.90 -2.35
C ASP A 177 -19.80 19.75 -2.66
N LEU A 178 -18.71 19.61 -1.90
CA LEU A 178 -17.73 18.54 -2.07
C LEU A 178 -17.95 17.36 -1.12
N LEU A 179 -18.52 17.62 0.06
CA LEU A 179 -18.76 16.60 1.08
C LEU A 179 -20.01 15.78 0.74
N ARG A 180 -19.81 14.49 0.53
CA ARG A 180 -20.85 13.51 0.22
C ARG A 180 -20.85 12.40 1.26
N VAL A 181 -21.99 11.71 1.39
CA VAL A 181 -22.11 10.56 2.29
C VAL A 181 -22.62 9.33 1.57
N GLU A 182 -21.98 8.19 1.86
CA GLU A 182 -22.36 6.87 1.40
C GLU A 182 -22.63 5.99 2.63
N GLY A 183 -23.86 6.02 3.15
CA GLY A 183 -24.16 5.44 4.45
C GLY A 183 -23.31 6.08 5.54
N PRO A 184 -22.50 5.29 6.28
CA PRO A 184 -21.66 5.77 7.36
C PRO A 184 -20.40 6.52 6.89
N LEU A 185 -20.04 6.42 5.61
CA LEU A 185 -18.78 6.91 5.09
C LEU A 185 -18.90 8.34 4.53
N VAL A 186 -18.00 9.24 4.95
CA VAL A 186 -17.82 10.58 4.36
C VAL A 186 -16.89 10.48 3.17
N ARG A 187 -17.27 11.07 2.04
CA ARG A 187 -16.50 11.04 0.79
C ARG A 187 -16.45 12.43 0.14
N LEU A 188 -15.37 12.70 -0.57
CA LEU A 188 -15.20 13.94 -1.32
C LEU A 188 -15.37 13.69 -2.83
N LEU A 189 -15.91 14.69 -3.53
CA LEU A 189 -15.99 14.69 -5.00
C LEU A 189 -14.62 14.98 -5.63
N GLU A 190 -13.91 15.95 -5.09
CA GLU A 190 -12.60 16.41 -5.54
C GLU A 190 -11.89 17.12 -4.40
N LEU A 191 -10.60 17.39 -4.55
CA LEU A 191 -9.83 18.21 -3.62
C LEU A 191 -9.77 19.66 -4.10
N ARG A 192 -9.92 20.60 -3.18
CA ARG A 192 -9.81 22.03 -3.41
C ARG A 192 -8.56 22.53 -2.71
N GLN A 193 -7.65 23.13 -3.47
CA GLN A 193 -6.45 23.75 -2.90
C GLN A 193 -6.81 24.94 -2.03
N ASP A 194 -6.11 25.07 -0.91
CA ASP A 194 -6.24 26.20 -0.01
C ASP A 194 -5.69 27.46 -0.70
N ARG A 195 -6.50 28.51 -0.79
CA ARG A 195 -6.07 29.83 -1.27
C ARG A 195 -5.47 30.66 -0.15
N GLU A 196 -5.98 30.47 1.05
CA GLU A 196 -5.54 30.97 2.33
C GLU A 196 -5.51 29.77 3.26
N GLU A 197 -4.69 29.80 4.32
CA GLU A 197 -4.59 28.70 5.26
C GLU A 197 -5.94 28.50 5.98
N ALA A 198 -6.60 27.38 5.69
CA ALA A 198 -7.85 27.02 6.33
C ALA A 198 -7.63 26.73 7.80
N SER A 199 -8.45 27.31 8.67
CA SER A 199 -8.34 27.19 10.12
C SER A 199 -9.36 26.22 10.71
N LEU A 200 -9.03 25.65 11.88
CA LEU A 200 -9.99 24.82 12.63
C LEU A 200 -11.21 25.63 13.08
N SER A 201 -11.04 26.95 13.27
CA SER A 201 -12.14 27.89 13.55
C SER A 201 -13.17 27.92 12.41
N ASP A 202 -12.71 27.86 11.14
CA ASP A 202 -13.61 27.82 9.99
C ASP A 202 -14.42 26.52 9.99
N LEU A 203 -13.80 25.38 10.36
CA LEU A 203 -14.49 24.11 10.51
C LEU A 203 -15.59 24.20 11.60
N GLY A 204 -15.28 24.79 12.74
CA GLY A 204 -16.25 25.05 13.80
C GLY A 204 -17.44 25.89 13.33
N GLN A 205 -17.19 26.92 12.50
CA GLN A 205 -18.24 27.76 11.91
C GLN A 205 -19.15 26.99 10.95
N VAL A 206 -18.57 26.11 10.11
CA VAL A 206 -19.36 25.24 9.21
C VAL A 206 -20.24 24.30 10.03
N TRP A 207 -19.68 23.63 11.04
CA TRP A 207 -20.43 22.68 11.86
C TRP A 207 -21.54 23.35 12.70
N LEU A 208 -21.31 24.57 13.17
CA LEU A 208 -22.31 25.33 13.94
C LEU A 208 -23.62 25.49 13.15
N GLN A 209 -23.57 25.54 11.82
CA GLN A 209 -24.77 25.65 10.98
C GLN A 209 -25.61 24.37 11.07
N TRP A 210 -25.00 23.19 11.27
CA TRP A 210 -25.68 21.90 11.35
C TRP A 210 -26.27 21.60 12.74
N VAL A 211 -25.83 22.31 13.80
CA VAL A 211 -26.31 22.10 15.18
C VAL A 211 -27.82 22.21 15.28
N LYS A 212 -28.44 23.13 14.53
CA LYS A 212 -29.90 23.33 14.54
C LYS A 212 -30.71 22.12 14.12
N GLU A 213 -30.12 21.28 13.28
CA GLU A 213 -30.73 20.04 12.77
C GLU A 213 -30.08 18.79 13.39
N ALA A 214 -29.24 18.94 14.40
CA ALA A 214 -28.66 17.85 15.14
C ALA A 214 -29.72 17.14 16.01
N LYS A 215 -29.53 15.86 16.25
CA LYS A 215 -30.42 15.11 17.16
C LYS A 215 -30.30 15.66 18.58
N PRO A 216 -31.44 15.73 19.33
CA PRO A 216 -31.47 16.34 20.67
C PRO A 216 -30.41 15.76 21.62
N ALA A 217 -30.08 14.45 21.49
CA ALA A 217 -29.12 13.78 22.33
C ALA A 217 -27.68 14.33 22.22
N ILE A 218 -27.34 15.01 21.12
CA ILE A 218 -26.00 15.50 20.84
C ILE A 218 -25.93 17.01 20.60
N ALA A 219 -27.08 17.69 20.43
CA ALA A 219 -27.12 19.08 20.00
C ALA A 219 -26.37 20.02 20.98
N GLY A 220 -26.59 19.88 22.31
CA GLY A 220 -25.90 20.69 23.30
C GLY A 220 -24.39 20.46 23.34
N PHE A 221 -23.95 19.20 23.22
CA PHE A 221 -22.53 18.86 23.11
C PHE A 221 -21.90 19.48 21.85
N LEU A 222 -22.56 19.33 20.69
CA LEU A 222 -22.06 19.88 19.44
C LEU A 222 -21.97 21.38 19.42
N GLU A 223 -22.97 22.07 19.98
CA GLU A 223 -22.96 23.54 20.08
C GLU A 223 -21.74 24.02 20.87
N GLN A 224 -21.47 23.40 22.01
CA GLN A 224 -20.35 23.75 22.87
C GLN A 224 -19.02 23.44 22.20
N LEU A 225 -18.88 22.24 21.57
CA LEU A 225 -17.69 21.86 20.84
C LEU A 225 -17.38 22.84 19.69
N CYS A 226 -18.42 23.24 18.92
CA CYS A 226 -18.26 24.23 17.85
C CYS A 226 -17.78 25.57 18.38
N GLN A 227 -18.37 26.06 19.49
CA GLN A 227 -17.98 27.35 20.09
C GLN A 227 -16.52 27.34 20.55
N GLN A 228 -16.06 26.29 21.22
CA GLN A 228 -14.68 26.13 21.65
C GLN A 228 -13.71 26.04 20.47
N THR A 229 -14.11 25.32 19.41
CA THR A 229 -13.31 25.22 18.20
C THR A 229 -13.17 26.59 17.51
N ILE A 230 -14.25 27.39 17.46
CA ILE A 230 -14.24 28.73 16.91
C ILE A 230 -13.35 29.67 17.73
N GLN A 231 -13.34 29.52 19.06
CA GLN A 231 -12.53 30.35 19.99
C GLN A 231 -11.06 29.94 19.99
N GLY A 232 -10.69 28.82 19.30
CA GLY A 232 -9.32 28.32 19.27
C GLY A 232 -8.87 27.63 20.57
N GLU A 233 -9.83 27.16 21.37
CA GLU A 233 -9.58 26.46 22.64
C GLU A 233 -9.32 24.96 22.42
N VAL A 234 -9.62 24.41 21.21
CA VAL A 234 -9.51 23.01 20.88
C VAL A 234 -8.50 22.81 19.74
N PHE A 235 -7.54 21.90 19.94
CA PHE A 235 -6.60 21.45 18.92
C PHE A 235 -7.18 20.25 18.14
N PRO A 236 -6.64 19.92 16.95
CA PRO A 236 -7.17 18.82 16.13
C PRO A 236 -7.26 17.49 16.87
N GLU A 237 -6.26 17.12 17.66
CA GLU A 237 -6.23 15.89 18.42
C GLU A 237 -7.29 15.86 19.52
N GLU A 238 -7.50 17.01 20.20
CA GLU A 238 -8.54 17.14 21.22
C GLU A 238 -9.93 17.11 20.60
N LEU A 239 -10.13 17.69 19.42
CA LEU A 239 -11.39 17.62 18.68
C LEU A 239 -11.77 16.16 18.40
N VAL A 240 -10.82 15.34 17.90
CA VAL A 240 -11.02 13.91 17.68
C VAL A 240 -11.34 13.20 19.00
N ALA A 241 -10.59 13.48 20.08
CA ALA A 241 -10.78 12.83 21.37
C ALA A 241 -12.14 13.17 22.01
N GLN A 242 -12.64 14.40 21.85
CA GLN A 242 -13.99 14.76 22.33
C GLN A 242 -15.09 14.05 21.56
N LEU A 243 -14.97 13.97 20.23
CA LEU A 243 -15.90 13.20 19.39
C LEU A 243 -15.85 11.70 19.70
N ASP A 244 -14.67 11.15 20.01
CA ASP A 244 -14.49 9.76 20.45
C ASP A 244 -15.26 9.48 21.74
N ARG A 245 -15.13 10.34 22.74
CA ARG A 245 -15.89 10.21 24.00
C ARG A 245 -17.40 10.27 23.78
N ALA A 246 -17.84 11.16 22.88
CA ALA A 246 -19.25 11.27 22.54
C ALA A 246 -19.78 10.00 21.83
N LEU A 247 -19.03 9.47 20.84
CA LEU A 247 -19.33 8.22 20.14
C LEU A 247 -19.41 7.05 21.13
N PHE A 248 -18.44 6.91 22.02
CA PHE A 248 -18.41 5.89 23.04
C PHE A 248 -19.64 5.97 23.94
N THR A 249 -20.01 7.18 24.40
CA THR A 249 -21.14 7.40 25.31
C THR A 249 -22.45 7.02 24.66
N ILE A 250 -22.71 7.41 23.42
CA ILE A 250 -23.94 7.06 22.70
C ILE A 250 -23.91 5.59 22.28
N GLY A 251 -22.76 5.08 21.82
CA GLY A 251 -22.60 3.72 21.38
C GLY A 251 -22.87 2.66 22.46
N ARG A 252 -22.68 3.01 23.75
CA ARG A 252 -23.03 2.12 24.88
C ARG A 252 -24.53 1.75 24.93
N SER A 253 -25.39 2.59 24.37
CA SER A 253 -26.84 2.32 24.30
C SER A 253 -27.23 1.41 23.11
N GLN A 254 -26.32 1.19 22.16
CA GLN A 254 -26.52 0.27 21.04
C GLN A 254 -26.10 -1.14 21.45
N SER A 255 -26.91 -2.12 21.12
CA SER A 255 -26.54 -3.52 21.23
C SER A 255 -26.21 -4.06 19.84
N GLY A 256 -24.97 -4.48 19.67
CA GLY A 256 -24.50 -5.15 18.46
C GLY A 256 -24.42 -6.66 18.66
N THR A 257 -24.74 -7.43 17.65
CA THR A 257 -24.45 -8.87 17.57
C THR A 257 -23.56 -9.13 16.37
N TYR A 258 -22.68 -10.13 16.49
CA TYR A 258 -21.77 -10.48 15.40
C TYR A 258 -22.01 -11.92 14.96
N GLN A 259 -21.82 -12.17 13.67
CA GLN A 259 -21.75 -13.52 13.11
C GLN A 259 -20.46 -13.62 12.31
N ILE A 260 -19.74 -14.73 12.41
CA ILE A 260 -18.50 -14.99 11.67
C ILE A 260 -18.69 -16.29 10.91
N ALA A 261 -18.39 -16.27 9.60
CA ALA A 261 -18.28 -17.47 8.77
C ALA A 261 -16.91 -17.44 8.06
N THR A 262 -16.22 -18.57 8.09
CA THR A 262 -14.90 -18.73 7.48
C THR A 262 -14.90 -19.90 6.52
N SER A 263 -14.11 -19.81 5.45
CA SER A 263 -13.84 -20.90 4.53
C SER A 263 -12.47 -20.73 3.90
N THR A 264 -11.77 -21.84 3.65
CA THR A 264 -10.51 -21.85 2.91
C THR A 264 -10.46 -23.08 2.00
N ASP A 265 -9.84 -22.93 0.84
CA ASP A 265 -9.65 -23.99 -0.15
C ASP A 265 -8.24 -23.89 -0.77
N THR A 266 -7.67 -25.04 -1.07
CA THR A 266 -6.33 -25.12 -1.67
C THR A 266 -6.26 -24.51 -3.07
N GLY A 267 -7.42 -24.37 -3.73
CA GLY A 267 -7.45 -23.96 -5.14
C GLY A 267 -7.09 -25.09 -6.10
N PRO A 268 -7.46 -24.96 -7.38
CA PRO A 268 -7.34 -26.03 -8.35
C PRO A 268 -5.90 -26.29 -8.85
N THR A 269 -4.97 -25.35 -8.64
CA THR A 269 -3.60 -25.43 -9.19
C THR A 269 -2.51 -25.59 -8.14
N ARG A 270 -2.83 -25.41 -6.86
CA ARG A 270 -1.88 -25.54 -5.77
C ARG A 270 -1.90 -26.97 -5.20
N VAL A 271 -0.78 -27.45 -4.70
CA VAL A 271 -0.66 -28.77 -4.08
C VAL A 271 -0.98 -28.72 -2.58
N ARG A 272 -0.76 -27.58 -1.95
CA ARG A 272 -0.92 -27.34 -0.53
C ARG A 272 -1.66 -26.02 -0.31
N ASN A 273 -2.33 -25.94 0.82
CA ASN A 273 -2.88 -24.69 1.29
C ASN A 273 -1.89 -24.04 2.25
N GLU A 274 -1.34 -22.90 1.87
CA GLU A 274 -0.45 -22.08 2.69
C GLU A 274 -1.22 -20.97 3.41
N ASP A 275 -2.49 -20.74 3.02
CA ASP A 275 -3.41 -19.86 3.72
C ASP A 275 -3.89 -20.47 5.04
N ALA A 276 -4.20 -19.60 5.99
CA ALA A 276 -4.87 -19.97 7.23
C ALA A 276 -5.91 -18.92 7.64
N CYS A 277 -6.92 -19.33 8.40
CA CYS A 277 -7.94 -18.42 8.94
C CYS A 277 -8.33 -18.76 10.38
N TYR A 278 -8.81 -17.73 11.07
CA TYR A 278 -9.45 -17.86 12.37
C TYR A 278 -10.80 -17.11 12.37
N PRO A 279 -11.86 -17.71 12.89
CA PRO A 279 -12.00 -19.12 13.34
C PRO A 279 -11.59 -20.13 12.27
N SER A 280 -11.39 -21.39 12.67
CA SER A 280 -10.97 -22.46 11.74
C SER A 280 -11.94 -22.58 10.56
N SER A 281 -11.44 -23.04 9.40
CA SER A 281 -12.22 -23.17 8.16
C SER A 281 -13.55 -23.90 8.34
N ASN A 282 -14.54 -23.49 7.57
CA ASN A 282 -15.92 -24.02 7.59
C ASN A 282 -16.62 -23.85 8.95
N SER A 283 -16.25 -22.82 9.70
CA SER A 283 -16.84 -22.47 10.98
C SER A 283 -17.92 -21.40 10.80
N PHE A 284 -18.95 -21.50 11.66
CA PHE A 284 -19.96 -20.46 11.82
C PHE A 284 -20.19 -20.18 13.30
N TYR A 285 -19.99 -18.93 13.70
CA TYR A 285 -20.15 -18.47 15.07
C TYR A 285 -21.18 -17.35 15.16
N GLN A 286 -22.02 -17.41 16.16
CA GLN A 286 -22.92 -16.32 16.55
C GLN A 286 -22.46 -15.78 17.91
N ILE A 287 -22.16 -14.51 17.96
CA ILE A 287 -21.64 -13.84 19.14
C ILE A 287 -22.76 -12.95 19.69
N PRO A 288 -23.16 -13.17 20.95
CA PRO A 288 -24.25 -12.43 21.56
C PRO A 288 -23.89 -10.96 21.81
N PRO A 289 -24.87 -10.10 22.13
CA PRO A 289 -24.63 -8.72 22.51
C PRO A 289 -23.59 -8.60 23.63
N GLY A 290 -22.66 -7.67 23.48
CA GLY A 290 -21.55 -7.47 24.42
C GLY A 290 -20.38 -8.45 24.26
N GLY A 291 -20.49 -9.46 23.41
CA GLY A 291 -19.39 -10.33 23.02
C GLY A 291 -18.42 -9.64 22.07
N GLN A 292 -17.20 -10.19 21.98
CA GLN A 292 -16.16 -9.73 21.06
C GLN A 292 -16.04 -10.69 19.88
N ALA A 293 -15.87 -10.16 18.68
CA ALA A 293 -15.65 -10.94 17.48
C ALA A 293 -14.20 -10.77 17.02
N LEU A 294 -13.54 -11.85 16.66
CA LEU A 294 -12.21 -11.85 16.03
C LEU A 294 -12.23 -12.74 14.81
N ALA A 295 -11.79 -12.20 13.68
CA ALA A 295 -11.51 -12.94 12.46
C ALA A 295 -10.11 -12.57 11.95
N VAL A 296 -9.37 -13.56 11.46
CA VAL A 296 -8.02 -13.40 10.91
C VAL A 296 -7.92 -14.21 9.63
N VAL A 297 -7.24 -13.66 8.62
CA VAL A 297 -6.81 -14.36 7.41
C VAL A 297 -5.33 -14.07 7.20
N CYS A 298 -4.57 -15.11 6.92
CA CYS A 298 -3.15 -15.07 6.65
C CYS A 298 -2.86 -15.86 5.38
N ASP A 299 -2.13 -15.26 4.44
CA ASP A 299 -1.64 -15.88 3.21
C ASP A 299 -0.15 -16.16 3.38
N GLY A 300 0.22 -17.45 3.34
CA GLY A 300 1.56 -17.90 3.65
C GLY A 300 2.53 -17.80 2.49
N ILE A 301 3.69 -17.21 2.73
CA ILE A 301 4.75 -17.01 1.76
C ILE A 301 5.95 -17.87 2.14
N GLY A 302 6.41 -18.70 1.24
CA GLY A 302 7.64 -19.48 1.48
C GLY A 302 7.55 -20.87 0.87
N GLY A 303 8.46 -21.20 -0.03
CA GLY A 303 8.47 -22.49 -0.72
C GLY A 303 8.50 -23.70 0.24
N HIS A 304 7.88 -24.78 -0.18
CA HIS A 304 7.87 -26.14 0.38
C HIS A 304 6.96 -26.38 1.60
N GLU A 305 7.04 -25.72 2.69
CA GLU A 305 6.21 -25.91 3.90
C GLU A 305 6.21 -24.66 4.78
N GLY A 306 7.01 -23.66 4.42
CA GLY A 306 7.24 -22.49 5.25
C GLY A 306 6.02 -21.58 5.35
N GLY A 307 5.27 -21.41 4.25
CA GLY A 307 4.09 -20.53 4.23
C GLY A 307 3.01 -20.97 5.21
N ASN A 308 2.65 -22.26 5.19
CA ASN A 308 1.66 -22.81 6.12
C ASN A 308 2.09 -22.68 7.60
N VAL A 309 3.40 -22.89 7.90
CA VAL A 309 3.90 -22.72 9.26
C VAL A 309 3.79 -21.26 9.69
N ALA A 310 4.18 -20.33 8.84
CA ALA A 310 4.12 -18.91 9.16
C ALA A 310 2.69 -18.39 9.37
N SER A 311 1.75 -18.76 8.49
CA SER A 311 0.34 -18.35 8.58
C SER A 311 -0.34 -18.88 9.85
N ASN A 312 -0.11 -20.13 10.20
CA ASN A 312 -0.64 -20.71 11.45
C ASN A 312 -0.01 -20.10 12.69
N LEU A 313 1.32 -19.89 12.72
CA LEU A 313 2.01 -19.27 13.85
C LEU A 313 1.57 -17.82 14.07
N ALA A 314 1.30 -17.06 13.00
CA ALA A 314 0.73 -15.73 13.10
C ALA A 314 -0.64 -15.76 13.77
N ILE A 315 -1.54 -16.64 13.32
CA ILE A 315 -2.88 -16.81 13.91
C ILE A 315 -2.80 -17.22 15.37
N GLU A 316 -2.00 -18.22 15.72
CA GLU A 316 -1.82 -18.68 17.10
C GLU A 316 -1.38 -17.53 18.01
N THR A 317 -0.46 -16.68 17.53
CA THR A 317 0.03 -15.53 18.30
C THR A 317 -1.06 -14.49 18.50
N VAL A 318 -1.75 -14.11 17.43
CA VAL A 318 -2.87 -13.13 17.49
C VAL A 318 -3.97 -13.62 18.43
N VAL A 319 -4.37 -14.88 18.33
CA VAL A 319 -5.44 -15.45 19.18
C VAL A 319 -5.02 -15.50 20.65
N ALA A 320 -3.78 -15.84 20.94
CA ALA A 320 -3.28 -15.84 22.31
C ALA A 320 -3.28 -14.44 22.94
N GLN A 321 -2.87 -13.42 22.20
CA GLN A 321 -2.91 -12.02 22.65
C GLN A 321 -4.35 -11.51 22.81
N ALA A 322 -5.24 -11.86 21.88
CA ALA A 322 -6.64 -11.45 21.93
C ALA A 322 -7.39 -11.94 23.18
N GLN A 323 -6.95 -13.05 23.80
CA GLN A 323 -7.49 -13.48 25.09
C GLN A 323 -7.20 -12.47 26.20
N GLY A 324 -6.08 -11.77 26.12
CA GLY A 324 -5.72 -10.68 27.04
C GLY A 324 -6.66 -9.47 26.91
N TRP A 325 -7.15 -9.16 25.72
CA TRP A 325 -8.03 -8.01 25.48
C TRP A 325 -9.40 -8.14 26.21
N GLN A 326 -9.84 -9.36 26.47
CA GLN A 326 -11.09 -9.61 27.21
C GLN A 326 -11.02 -9.13 28.68
N ASN A 327 -9.82 -9.04 29.25
CA ASN A 327 -9.60 -8.65 30.63
C ASN A 327 -9.44 -7.14 30.83
N HIS A 328 -9.09 -6.40 29.75
CA HIS A 328 -9.10 -4.95 29.78
C HIS A 328 -10.54 -4.45 29.74
N SER A 329 -11.09 -4.28 30.93
CA SER A 329 -12.41 -3.79 31.20
C SER A 329 -12.74 -2.57 30.33
N LEU A 330 -14.03 -2.42 29.97
CA LEU A 330 -14.68 -1.23 29.47
C LEU A 330 -14.51 -0.04 30.47
N ALA A 331 -13.29 0.21 30.94
CA ALA A 331 -13.03 1.39 31.73
C ALA A 331 -13.23 2.61 30.83
N PRO A 332 -13.98 3.62 31.28
CA PRO A 332 -14.19 4.86 30.53
C PRO A 332 -12.90 5.58 30.17
N ASP A 333 -11.81 5.22 30.84
CA ASP A 333 -10.50 5.89 30.75
C ASP A 333 -9.49 5.16 29.83
N SER A 334 -9.78 3.93 29.32
CA SER A 334 -8.91 3.32 28.31
C SER A 334 -9.12 4.02 26.97
N SER A 335 -8.12 4.75 26.51
CA SER A 335 -8.20 5.48 25.25
C SER A 335 -8.27 4.51 24.05
N ASN A 336 -9.01 4.88 23.01
CA ASN A 336 -9.00 4.11 21.75
C ASN A 336 -7.60 4.02 21.14
N LEU A 337 -6.70 4.94 21.50
CA LEU A 337 -5.28 4.90 21.12
C LEU A 337 -4.55 3.71 21.72
N ASP A 338 -4.92 3.30 22.94
CA ASP A 338 -4.32 2.12 23.60
C ASP A 338 -4.71 0.84 22.86
N ALA A 339 -5.96 0.75 22.37
CA ALA A 339 -6.44 -0.40 21.59
C ALA A 339 -5.72 -0.50 20.23
N LEU A 340 -5.49 0.62 19.54
CA LEU A 340 -4.74 0.64 18.28
C LEU A 340 -3.29 0.23 18.49
N ALA A 341 -2.64 0.75 19.55
CA ALA A 341 -1.26 0.40 19.90
C ALA A 341 -1.13 -1.07 20.32
N GLU A 342 -2.10 -1.64 21.02
CA GLU A 342 -2.14 -3.05 21.39
C GLU A 342 -2.25 -3.98 20.18
N LEU A 343 -3.05 -3.59 19.19
CA LEU A 343 -3.16 -4.33 17.93
C LEU A 343 -1.87 -4.26 17.11
N GLU A 344 -1.24 -3.09 17.01
CA GLU A 344 0.06 -2.93 16.35
C GLU A 344 1.13 -3.80 17.04
N HIS A 345 1.16 -3.79 18.37
CA HIS A 345 2.06 -4.64 19.15
C HIS A 345 1.81 -6.12 18.90
N THR A 346 0.56 -6.56 18.85
CA THR A 346 0.18 -7.96 18.54
C THR A 346 0.70 -8.41 17.18
N VAL A 347 0.58 -7.56 16.15
CA VAL A 347 1.11 -7.85 14.81
C VAL A 347 2.64 -7.93 14.82
N CYS A 348 3.30 -7.02 15.53
CA CYS A 348 4.74 -7.03 15.70
C CYS A 348 5.24 -8.29 16.44
N GLU A 349 4.52 -8.75 17.46
CA GLU A 349 4.86 -9.99 18.18
C GLU A 349 4.72 -11.22 17.28
N ALA A 350 3.67 -11.29 16.46
CA ALA A 350 3.52 -12.36 15.47
C ALA A 350 4.71 -12.37 14.48
N ASN A 351 5.16 -11.19 14.02
CA ASN A 351 6.35 -11.07 13.19
C ASN A 351 7.61 -11.58 13.88
N ASP A 352 7.82 -11.20 15.15
CA ASP A 352 9.02 -11.56 15.88
C ASP A 352 9.09 -13.07 16.12
N ARG A 353 7.97 -13.74 16.42
CA ARG A 353 7.91 -15.19 16.57
C ARG A 353 8.24 -15.94 15.28
N ILE A 354 7.72 -15.48 14.14
CA ILE A 354 8.05 -16.08 12.83
C ILE A 354 9.52 -15.83 12.49
N SER A 355 10.02 -14.63 12.76
CA SER A 355 11.42 -14.26 12.52
C SER A 355 12.36 -15.08 13.37
N GLU A 356 12.06 -15.30 14.65
CA GLU A 356 12.82 -16.13 15.56
C GLU A 356 12.89 -17.60 15.07
N LEU A 357 11.76 -18.14 14.60
CA LEU A 357 11.74 -19.50 14.06
C LEU A 357 12.58 -19.61 12.78
N ASN A 358 12.52 -18.61 11.89
CA ASN A 358 13.39 -18.53 10.71
C ASN A 358 14.88 -18.55 11.10
N ASP A 359 15.23 -17.79 12.13
CA ASP A 359 16.62 -17.68 12.59
C ASP A 359 17.11 -18.96 13.26
N ILE A 360 16.27 -19.64 14.07
CA ILE A 360 16.55 -20.93 14.69
C ILE A 360 16.78 -22.02 13.62
N GLU A 361 15.98 -22.03 12.56
CA GLU A 361 16.09 -23.00 11.47
C GLU A 361 17.16 -22.61 10.42
N GLY A 362 17.85 -21.47 10.61
CA GLY A 362 18.90 -21.01 9.70
C GLY A 362 18.37 -20.63 8.32
N ARG A 363 17.14 -20.12 8.23
CA ARG A 363 16.51 -19.66 6.98
C ARG A 363 16.92 -18.22 6.70
N TYR A 364 17.51 -18.00 5.53
CA TYR A 364 18.00 -16.68 5.13
C TYR A 364 17.43 -16.28 3.76
N ASP A 365 17.30 -14.98 3.52
CA ASP A 365 16.84 -14.38 2.28
C ASP A 365 15.53 -15.01 1.76
N ARG A 366 15.57 -15.62 0.58
CA ARG A 366 14.40 -16.24 -0.07
C ARG A 366 13.94 -17.58 0.57
N GLN A 367 14.67 -18.08 1.54
CA GLN A 367 14.29 -19.29 2.29
C GLN A 367 13.50 -18.96 3.55
N ARG A 368 13.45 -17.67 3.94
CA ARG A 368 12.61 -17.26 5.06
C ARG A 368 11.15 -17.55 4.75
N MET A 369 10.46 -18.09 5.70
CA MET A 369 9.00 -18.18 5.67
C MET A 369 8.40 -16.86 6.17
N GLY A 370 7.30 -16.50 5.61
CA GLY A 370 6.54 -15.31 5.96
C GLY A 370 5.06 -15.49 5.70
N THR A 371 4.29 -14.50 6.04
CA THR A 371 2.85 -14.48 5.76
C THR A 371 2.34 -13.06 5.72
N THR A 372 1.27 -12.82 4.95
CA THR A 372 0.42 -11.64 5.13
C THR A 372 -0.39 -11.77 6.42
N LEU A 373 -1.04 -10.72 6.82
CA LEU A 373 -2.05 -10.76 7.88
C LEU A 373 -3.10 -9.70 7.64
N VAL A 374 -4.36 -10.09 7.67
CA VAL A 374 -5.49 -9.19 7.87
C VAL A 374 -6.33 -9.70 9.02
N MET A 375 -6.70 -8.79 9.93
CA MET A 375 -7.57 -9.15 11.05
C MET A 375 -8.64 -8.10 11.29
N ALA A 376 -9.79 -8.55 11.78
CA ALA A 376 -10.91 -7.73 12.21
C ALA A 376 -11.29 -8.12 13.65
N ALA A 377 -11.16 -7.17 14.56
CA ALA A 377 -11.54 -7.31 15.96
C ALA A 377 -12.74 -6.38 16.25
N ALA A 378 -13.94 -6.93 16.44
CA ALA A 378 -15.14 -6.14 16.69
C ALA A 378 -15.52 -6.16 18.17
N ARG A 379 -15.88 -4.99 18.69
CA ARG A 379 -16.28 -4.79 20.07
C ARG A 379 -17.32 -3.67 20.18
N ALA A 380 -18.45 -3.95 20.81
CA ALA A 380 -19.56 -3.00 20.99
C ALA A 380 -20.03 -2.39 19.65
N HIS A 381 -19.76 -1.13 19.38
CA HIS A 381 -20.11 -0.42 18.16
C HIS A 381 -18.89 -0.07 17.29
N GLU A 382 -17.77 -0.74 17.54
CA GLU A 382 -16.50 -0.48 16.84
C GLU A 382 -15.91 -1.77 16.26
N ILE A 383 -15.21 -1.62 15.17
CA ILE A 383 -14.37 -2.66 14.60
C ILE A 383 -12.99 -2.09 14.29
N TYR A 384 -11.99 -2.84 14.68
CA TYR A 384 -10.58 -2.53 14.46
C TYR A 384 -10.04 -3.47 13.40
N ILE A 385 -9.38 -2.90 12.40
CA ILE A 385 -8.76 -3.64 11.30
C ILE A 385 -7.26 -3.41 11.38
N ALA A 386 -6.50 -4.50 11.44
CA ALA A 386 -5.05 -4.43 11.27
C ALA A 386 -4.62 -5.27 10.08
N HIS A 387 -3.62 -4.79 9.33
CA HIS A 387 -3.11 -5.53 8.18
C HIS A 387 -1.62 -5.30 7.91
N ILE A 388 -1.04 -6.31 7.27
CA ILE A 388 0.27 -6.34 6.63
C ILE A 388 0.19 -7.21 5.39
N GLY A 389 0.73 -6.74 4.28
CA GLY A 389 0.74 -7.46 3.01
C GLY A 389 -0.38 -7.03 2.07
N ASP A 390 -0.81 -7.92 1.19
CA ASP A 390 -1.79 -7.68 0.13
C ASP A 390 -3.08 -8.50 0.27
N SER A 391 -3.23 -9.28 1.34
CA SER A 391 -4.54 -9.75 1.77
C SER A 391 -5.41 -8.55 2.14
N ARG A 392 -6.71 -8.62 1.83
CA ARG A 392 -7.58 -7.44 1.87
C ARG A 392 -8.74 -7.57 2.84
N VAL A 393 -9.19 -6.42 3.33
CA VAL A 393 -10.47 -6.29 4.03
C VAL A 393 -11.38 -5.34 3.26
N TYR A 394 -12.64 -5.76 3.07
CA TYR A 394 -13.68 -4.96 2.44
C TYR A 394 -14.78 -4.66 3.44
N TRP A 395 -15.20 -3.39 3.49
CA TRP A 395 -16.38 -2.94 4.24
C TRP A 395 -17.57 -2.86 3.30
N ILE A 396 -18.59 -3.68 3.56
CA ILE A 396 -19.74 -3.86 2.69
C ILE A 396 -21.00 -3.45 3.46
N THR A 397 -21.69 -2.48 2.90
CA THR A 397 -22.99 -1.98 3.38
C THR A 397 -24.06 -2.21 2.32
N ARG A 398 -25.29 -1.80 2.58
CA ARG A 398 -26.35 -1.84 1.55
C ARG A 398 -26.09 -0.87 0.40
N THR A 399 -25.23 0.11 0.59
CA THR A 399 -24.97 1.18 -0.39
C THR A 399 -23.67 1.02 -1.18
N GLY A 400 -22.71 0.25 -0.66
CA GLY A 400 -21.40 0.11 -1.30
C GLY A 400 -20.53 -1.01 -0.76
N CYS A 401 -19.45 -1.26 -1.49
CA CYS A 401 -18.38 -2.17 -1.14
C CYS A 401 -17.05 -1.41 -1.25
N HIS A 402 -16.31 -1.31 -0.17
CA HIS A 402 -15.10 -0.51 -0.07
C HIS A 402 -13.94 -1.33 0.48
N GLN A 403 -12.84 -1.43 -0.26
CA GLN A 403 -11.60 -1.97 0.26
C GLN A 403 -11.03 -0.99 1.31
N VAL A 404 -10.95 -1.43 2.56
CA VAL A 404 -10.47 -0.60 3.68
C VAL A 404 -8.97 -0.73 3.91
N THR A 405 -8.35 -1.84 3.51
CA THR A 405 -6.89 -2.03 3.53
C THR A 405 -6.24 -1.42 2.29
N LEU A 406 -4.98 -1.07 2.39
CA LEU A 406 -4.15 -0.63 1.29
C LEU A 406 -3.01 -1.62 1.14
N ASP A 407 -2.93 -2.29 0.01
CA ASP A 407 -1.93 -3.34 -0.22
C ASP A 407 -0.50 -2.81 -0.02
N ASP A 408 0.31 -3.59 0.68
CA ASP A 408 1.74 -3.32 0.89
C ASP A 408 2.55 -3.86 -0.28
N ASP A 409 2.25 -3.37 -1.48
CA ASP A 409 2.89 -3.72 -2.73
C ASP A 409 3.74 -2.57 -3.30
N VAL A 410 4.52 -2.89 -4.33
CA VAL A 410 5.35 -1.90 -5.01
C VAL A 410 4.51 -0.79 -5.63
N ALA A 411 3.34 -1.10 -6.22
CA ALA A 411 2.49 -0.09 -6.83
C ALA A 411 2.00 0.94 -5.81
N SER A 412 1.47 0.49 -4.68
CA SER A 412 1.02 1.36 -3.58
C SER A 412 2.15 2.20 -3.00
N ARG A 413 3.36 1.61 -2.88
CA ARG A 413 4.55 2.33 -2.44
C ARG A 413 4.93 3.45 -3.41
N GLU A 414 4.96 3.20 -4.72
CA GLU A 414 5.29 4.21 -5.73
C GLU A 414 4.31 5.39 -5.70
N VAL A 415 3.02 5.12 -5.46
CA VAL A 415 2.00 6.17 -5.29
C VAL A 415 2.25 6.99 -4.03
N ARG A 416 2.47 6.33 -2.89
CA ARG A 416 2.73 7.00 -1.60
C ARG A 416 3.99 7.87 -1.62
N LEU A 417 4.98 7.48 -2.41
CA LEU A 417 6.19 8.26 -2.64
C LEU A 417 6.00 9.39 -3.67
N GLY A 418 4.84 9.45 -4.33
CA GLY A 418 4.53 10.48 -5.31
C GLY A 418 5.20 10.27 -6.67
N TYR A 419 5.62 9.05 -7.00
CA TYR A 419 6.34 8.76 -8.24
C TYR A 419 5.44 8.42 -9.41
N ALA A 420 4.25 7.88 -9.15
CA ALA A 420 3.31 7.48 -10.20
C ALA A 420 1.86 7.56 -9.72
N LEU A 421 0.92 7.62 -10.65
CA LEU A 421 -0.50 7.36 -10.38
C LEU A 421 -0.71 5.85 -10.16
N TYR A 422 -1.71 5.47 -9.34
CA TYR A 422 -1.93 4.06 -9.01
C TYR A 422 -2.09 3.18 -10.26
N ARG A 423 -2.92 3.60 -11.22
CA ARG A 423 -3.09 2.85 -12.48
C ARG A 423 -1.86 2.82 -13.36
N GLU A 424 -1.00 3.79 -13.25
CA GLU A 424 0.31 3.83 -13.92
C GLU A 424 1.28 2.87 -13.24
N ALA A 425 1.35 2.90 -11.91
CA ALA A 425 2.18 2.00 -11.11
C ALA A 425 1.84 0.52 -11.37
N LEU A 426 0.54 0.18 -11.50
CA LEU A 426 0.08 -1.17 -11.85
C LEU A 426 0.56 -1.67 -13.23
N GLN A 427 1.02 -0.79 -14.13
CA GLN A 427 1.58 -1.21 -15.41
C GLN A 427 3.07 -1.58 -15.34
N GLN A 428 3.71 -1.29 -14.21
CA GLN A 428 5.13 -1.61 -14.02
C GLN A 428 5.31 -3.10 -13.73
N LEU A 429 6.40 -3.66 -14.24
CA LEU A 429 6.74 -5.05 -13.97
C LEU A 429 7.05 -5.24 -12.48
N GLY A 430 6.41 -6.21 -11.84
CA GLY A 430 6.56 -6.46 -10.40
C GLY A 430 5.76 -5.51 -9.51
N SER A 431 4.80 -4.79 -10.04
CA SER A 431 3.93 -3.86 -9.28
C SER A 431 3.22 -4.51 -8.10
N GLY A 432 2.79 -5.77 -8.22
CA GLY A 432 2.17 -6.56 -7.16
C GLY A 432 3.18 -7.27 -6.22
N SER A 433 4.50 -6.99 -6.31
CA SER A 433 5.43 -7.60 -5.36
C SER A 433 5.29 -6.97 -3.99
N LEU A 434 5.18 -7.80 -2.97
CA LEU A 434 5.09 -7.36 -1.58
C LEU A 434 6.32 -6.55 -1.15
N VAL A 435 6.10 -5.47 -0.43
CA VAL A 435 7.15 -4.64 0.19
C VAL A 435 7.32 -4.95 1.67
N GLN A 436 6.31 -5.53 2.31
CA GLN A 436 6.39 -6.05 3.68
C GLN A 436 5.44 -7.24 3.89
N ALA A 437 5.87 -8.16 4.74
CA ALA A 437 5.12 -9.31 5.24
C ALA A 437 5.72 -9.75 6.57
N LEU A 438 4.96 -10.46 7.40
CA LEU A 438 5.44 -11.02 8.66
C LEU A 438 6.55 -12.04 8.41
N GLY A 439 7.54 -12.08 9.30
CA GLY A 439 8.67 -13.01 9.25
C GLY A 439 9.80 -12.65 8.29
N MET A 440 9.57 -11.66 7.41
CA MET A 440 10.54 -11.28 6.36
C MET A 440 11.55 -10.23 6.83
N SER A 441 11.21 -9.44 7.83
CA SER A 441 12.05 -8.35 8.35
C SER A 441 11.85 -8.16 9.86
N SER A 442 12.75 -7.39 10.49
CA SER A 442 12.63 -7.02 11.90
C SER A 442 11.41 -6.14 12.14
N SER A 443 10.72 -6.31 13.28
CA SER A 443 9.60 -5.46 13.70
C SER A 443 9.94 -3.98 13.80
N LYS A 444 11.23 -3.61 13.91
CA LYS A 444 11.67 -2.20 13.86
C LYS A 444 11.46 -1.55 12.49
N SER A 445 11.43 -2.33 11.43
CA SER A 445 11.20 -1.88 10.04
C SER A 445 9.81 -2.26 9.51
N LEU A 446 9.01 -2.93 10.33
CA LEU A 446 7.64 -3.29 10.01
C LEU A 446 6.71 -2.14 10.38
N HIS A 447 5.76 -1.85 9.52
CA HIS A 447 4.80 -0.78 9.70
C HIS A 447 3.37 -1.32 9.52
N PRO A 448 2.82 -2.03 10.53
CA PRO A 448 1.44 -2.48 10.47
C PRO A 448 0.49 -1.30 10.33
N THR A 449 -0.52 -1.44 9.50
CA THR A 449 -1.58 -0.44 9.42
C THR A 449 -2.74 -0.89 10.30
N VAL A 450 -3.13 -0.04 11.26
CA VAL A 450 -4.28 -0.29 12.14
C VAL A 450 -5.28 0.85 11.99
N GLN A 451 -6.55 0.49 11.77
CA GLN A 451 -7.65 1.44 11.54
C GLN A 451 -8.85 1.05 12.39
N ARG A 452 -9.66 2.03 12.76
CA ARG A 452 -10.92 1.85 13.51
C ARG A 452 -12.10 2.36 12.69
N PHE A 453 -13.20 1.62 12.72
CA PHE A 453 -14.46 1.98 12.10
C PHE A 453 -15.59 1.93 13.13
N VAL A 454 -16.52 2.89 13.03
CA VAL A 454 -17.72 2.93 13.85
C VAL A 454 -18.84 2.18 13.12
N ILE A 455 -19.47 1.24 13.82
CA ILE A 455 -20.59 0.42 13.32
C ILE A 455 -21.88 1.08 13.76
N ASP A 456 -22.57 1.75 12.86
CA ASP A 456 -23.84 2.44 13.11
C ASP A 456 -25.00 1.94 12.25
N GLU A 457 -24.75 0.93 11.41
CA GLU A 457 -25.72 0.16 10.63
C GLU A 457 -25.26 -1.28 10.41
N ASP A 458 -26.18 -2.14 9.95
CA ASP A 458 -25.84 -3.49 9.52
C ASP A 458 -24.81 -3.46 8.39
N CYS A 459 -23.69 -4.14 8.57
CA CYS A 459 -22.63 -4.23 7.59
C CYS A 459 -21.86 -5.55 7.67
N ILE A 460 -21.11 -5.88 6.64
CA ILE A 460 -20.24 -7.05 6.60
C ILE A 460 -18.80 -6.58 6.30
N PHE A 461 -17.87 -7.09 7.10
CA PHE A 461 -16.45 -7.02 6.78
C PHE A 461 -16.04 -8.37 6.20
N LEU A 462 -15.54 -8.34 4.95
CA LEU A 462 -14.96 -9.49 4.27
C LEU A 462 -13.44 -9.37 4.36
N LEU A 463 -12.79 -10.33 4.97
CA LEU A 463 -11.36 -10.55 4.95
C LEU A 463 -11.06 -11.64 3.92
N CYS A 464 -10.05 -11.46 3.06
CA CYS A 464 -9.69 -12.49 2.09
C CYS A 464 -8.22 -12.43 1.68
N SER A 465 -7.67 -13.57 1.25
CA SER A 465 -6.40 -13.65 0.53
C SER A 465 -6.54 -13.17 -0.92
N ASP A 466 -5.42 -13.01 -1.63
CA ASP A 466 -5.35 -12.55 -3.01
C ASP A 466 -6.01 -13.53 -3.99
N GLY A 467 -6.07 -14.84 -3.66
CA GLY A 467 -6.78 -15.84 -4.45
C GLY A 467 -8.24 -15.50 -4.72
N LEU A 468 -8.91 -14.74 -3.82
CA LEU A 468 -10.23 -14.17 -4.10
C LEU A 468 -10.13 -12.74 -4.66
N SER A 469 -9.35 -11.86 -4.02
CA SER A 469 -9.42 -10.42 -4.32
C SER A 469 -8.77 -10.01 -5.63
N ASP A 470 -7.93 -10.85 -6.20
CA ASP A 470 -7.31 -10.62 -7.50
C ASP A 470 -8.34 -10.40 -8.61
N ASN A 471 -7.95 -9.55 -9.57
CA ASN A 471 -8.80 -9.16 -10.69
C ASN A 471 -10.12 -8.49 -10.31
N ASP A 472 -10.18 -7.81 -9.16
CA ASP A 472 -11.36 -7.08 -8.65
C ASP A 472 -12.59 -8.01 -8.47
N ARG A 473 -12.41 -9.29 -8.06
CA ARG A 473 -13.53 -10.25 -7.94
C ARG A 473 -14.52 -9.85 -6.87
N VAL A 474 -14.05 -9.34 -5.74
CA VAL A 474 -14.94 -8.88 -4.68
C VAL A 474 -15.84 -7.75 -5.20
N GLU A 475 -15.25 -6.76 -5.88
CA GLU A 475 -15.99 -5.62 -6.46
C GLU A 475 -16.98 -6.05 -7.56
N GLN A 476 -16.68 -7.16 -8.24
CA GLN A 476 -17.56 -7.70 -9.29
C GLN A 476 -18.75 -8.48 -8.74
N TYR A 477 -18.62 -9.13 -7.59
CA TYR A 477 -19.60 -10.10 -7.11
C TYR A 477 -20.26 -9.76 -5.76
N TRP A 478 -19.81 -8.74 -5.02
CA TRP A 478 -20.35 -8.39 -3.70
C TRP A 478 -21.87 -8.19 -3.69
N ASP A 479 -22.43 -7.59 -4.74
CA ASP A 479 -23.85 -7.26 -4.82
C ASP A 479 -24.73 -8.48 -5.15
N THR A 480 -24.14 -9.59 -5.60
CA THR A 480 -24.86 -10.87 -5.84
C THR A 480 -24.61 -11.88 -4.73
N GLU A 481 -23.45 -11.89 -4.12
CA GLU A 481 -23.06 -12.91 -3.14
C GLU A 481 -23.13 -12.42 -1.68
N ILE A 482 -22.85 -11.15 -1.42
CA ILE A 482 -22.76 -10.63 -0.05
C ILE A 482 -23.96 -9.74 0.30
N LEU A 483 -24.39 -8.85 -0.59
CA LEU A 483 -25.55 -7.99 -0.36
C LEU A 483 -26.84 -8.77 -0.03
N PRO A 484 -27.11 -9.96 -0.62
CA PRO A 484 -28.26 -10.78 -0.22
C PRO A 484 -28.25 -11.21 1.25
N VAL A 485 -27.07 -11.30 1.89
CA VAL A 485 -26.99 -11.59 3.34
C VAL A 485 -27.52 -10.40 4.15
N LEU A 486 -27.15 -9.18 3.79
CA LEU A 486 -27.67 -7.95 4.42
C LEU A 486 -29.18 -7.79 4.20
N ASP A 487 -29.70 -8.32 3.08
CA ASP A 487 -31.12 -8.35 2.77
C ASP A 487 -31.88 -9.53 3.45
N GLY A 488 -31.20 -10.43 4.14
CA GLY A 488 -31.78 -11.61 4.77
C GLY A 488 -32.23 -12.69 3.77
N LYS A 489 -31.70 -12.70 2.55
CA LYS A 489 -32.01 -13.64 1.46
C LYS A 489 -31.04 -14.80 1.34
N LEU A 490 -29.85 -14.67 1.94
CA LEU A 490 -28.78 -15.66 1.92
C LEU A 490 -28.18 -15.74 3.33
N ASP A 491 -27.79 -16.92 3.77
CA ASP A 491 -27.05 -17.09 5.02
C ASP A 491 -25.54 -16.84 4.82
N LEU A 492 -24.86 -16.49 5.90
CA LEU A 492 -23.45 -16.11 5.88
C LEU A 492 -22.51 -17.26 5.45
N PRO A 493 -22.68 -18.53 5.93
CA PRO A 493 -21.87 -19.66 5.47
C PRO A 493 -22.00 -19.93 3.97
N THR A 494 -23.20 -19.85 3.42
CA THR A 494 -23.41 -20.04 1.97
C THR A 494 -22.72 -18.93 1.17
N ALA A 495 -22.76 -17.68 1.64
CA ALA A 495 -22.03 -16.59 1.01
C ALA A 495 -20.50 -16.85 1.01
N ALA A 496 -19.94 -17.34 2.13
CA ALA A 496 -18.53 -17.70 2.21
C ALA A 496 -18.17 -18.81 1.21
N ALA A 497 -18.97 -19.86 1.09
CA ALA A 497 -18.75 -20.95 0.14
C ALA A 497 -18.83 -20.47 -1.33
N ASN A 498 -19.78 -19.60 -1.66
CA ASN A 498 -19.91 -19.02 -3.01
C ASN A 498 -18.67 -18.20 -3.38
N LEU A 499 -18.11 -17.44 -2.43
CA LEU A 499 -16.90 -16.64 -2.66
C LEU A 499 -15.67 -17.53 -2.93
N ILE A 500 -15.53 -18.66 -2.23
CA ILE A 500 -14.49 -19.67 -2.52
C ILE A 500 -14.67 -20.22 -3.93
N GLU A 501 -15.88 -20.56 -4.33
CA GLU A 501 -16.14 -21.06 -5.70
C GLU A 501 -15.80 -20.02 -6.77
N ILE A 502 -16.08 -18.75 -6.51
CA ILE A 502 -15.67 -17.63 -7.39
C ILE A 502 -14.15 -17.55 -7.50
N GLY A 503 -13.41 -17.57 -6.39
CA GLY A 503 -11.95 -17.60 -6.39
C GLY A 503 -11.42 -18.77 -7.22
N ASN A 504 -11.88 -19.98 -6.94
CA ASN A 504 -11.46 -21.19 -7.63
C ASN A 504 -11.79 -21.19 -9.13
N SER A 505 -12.99 -20.72 -9.51
CA SER A 505 -13.44 -20.77 -10.91
C SER A 505 -12.97 -19.60 -11.77
N GLN A 506 -12.79 -18.40 -11.18
CA GLN A 506 -12.51 -17.18 -11.93
C GLN A 506 -11.05 -16.73 -11.85
N ASN A 507 -10.33 -17.06 -10.77
CA ASN A 507 -8.91 -16.82 -10.60
C ASN A 507 -8.14 -18.15 -10.77
N GLY A 508 -8.38 -19.14 -9.92
CA GLY A 508 -7.91 -20.52 -10.05
C GLY A 508 -6.40 -20.73 -10.02
N HIS A 509 -5.63 -19.73 -9.59
CA HIS A 509 -4.16 -19.79 -9.60
C HIS A 509 -3.57 -19.92 -8.19
N ASP A 510 -4.37 -19.71 -7.14
CA ASP A 510 -3.88 -19.70 -5.76
C ASP A 510 -4.80 -20.38 -4.76
N ASN A 511 -4.34 -20.47 -3.50
CA ASN A 511 -5.15 -20.76 -2.35
C ASN A 511 -6.21 -19.66 -2.20
N VAL A 512 -7.38 -19.99 -1.69
CA VAL A 512 -8.48 -19.03 -1.54
C VAL A 512 -9.02 -19.12 -0.12
N THR A 513 -8.97 -18.00 0.60
CA THR A 513 -9.43 -17.94 1.98
C THR A 513 -10.31 -16.73 2.22
N VAL A 514 -11.43 -16.93 2.92
CA VAL A 514 -12.39 -15.88 3.28
C VAL A 514 -12.81 -15.98 4.73
N ALA A 515 -13.00 -14.82 5.36
CA ALA A 515 -13.71 -14.67 6.63
C ALA A 515 -14.71 -13.51 6.52
N LEU A 516 -15.98 -13.79 6.76
CA LEU A 516 -17.06 -12.81 6.76
C LEU A 516 -17.43 -12.48 8.21
N VAL A 517 -17.37 -11.20 8.59
CA VAL A 517 -17.82 -10.69 9.89
C VAL A 517 -19.07 -9.85 9.66
N TYR A 518 -20.22 -10.40 9.96
CA TYR A 518 -21.50 -9.70 9.87
C TYR A 518 -21.79 -8.98 11.20
N CYS A 519 -21.81 -7.66 11.15
CA CYS A 519 -22.14 -6.78 12.25
C CYS A 519 -23.62 -6.39 12.14
N ARG A 520 -24.45 -6.83 13.08
CA ARG A 520 -25.86 -6.46 13.16
C ARG A 520 -26.05 -5.46 14.28
N VAL A 521 -26.64 -4.34 13.94
CA VAL A 521 -27.00 -3.29 14.91
C VAL A 521 -28.43 -3.52 15.36
N THR A 522 -28.60 -3.93 16.62
CA THR A 522 -29.90 -4.09 17.25
C THR A 522 -30.07 -2.98 18.28
N GLY A 523 -31.01 -2.10 18.07
CA GLY A 523 -31.30 -0.97 18.93
C GLY A 523 -31.88 0.15 18.09
N GLY A 524 -33.18 0.11 17.88
CA GLY A 524 -33.90 1.23 17.28
C GLY A 524 -33.79 2.46 18.18
N GLU A 525 -33.93 3.63 17.57
CA GLU A 525 -34.10 4.90 18.29
C GLU A 525 -35.06 4.66 19.47
N SER A 526 -34.51 4.73 20.67
CA SER A 526 -35.36 4.89 21.87
C SER A 526 -36.02 6.26 21.74
N THR A 527 -37.26 6.28 21.28
CA THR A 527 -38.08 7.48 21.06
C THR A 527 -38.47 8.16 22.37
N SER A 528 -37.94 7.73 23.49
CA SER A 528 -38.13 8.36 24.79
C SER A 528 -36.78 8.61 25.45
N ILE A 529 -36.11 9.65 25.00
CA ILE A 529 -35.04 10.24 25.77
C ILE A 529 -35.72 11.08 26.87
N THR A 530 -36.08 10.42 27.96
CA THR A 530 -36.40 11.05 29.23
C THR A 530 -35.14 11.77 29.77
N SER A 531 -35.33 12.76 30.61
CA SER A 531 -34.45 13.69 31.34
C SER A 531 -32.98 13.28 31.64
N GLU A 532 -32.51 12.12 31.24
CA GLU A 532 -31.11 11.65 31.34
C GLU A 532 -30.18 12.24 30.24
N THR A 533 -30.75 12.88 29.20
CA THR A 533 -29.98 13.47 28.11
C THR A 533 -29.25 14.76 28.49
N SER A 534 -29.76 15.48 29.49
CA SER A 534 -29.00 16.59 30.11
C SER A 534 -27.76 16.05 30.83
N SER A 535 -27.80 14.80 31.34
CA SER A 535 -26.67 14.15 31.99
C SER A 535 -25.58 13.67 31.03
N VAL A 536 -25.91 13.37 29.77
CA VAL A 536 -24.89 12.97 28.77
C VAL A 536 -24.01 14.16 28.40
N ALA A 537 -24.60 15.33 28.18
CA ALA A 537 -23.82 16.55 27.93
C ALA A 537 -22.99 16.94 29.17
N GLU A 538 -23.57 16.81 30.40
CA GLU A 538 -22.84 17.02 31.63
C GLU A 538 -21.74 15.99 31.88
N LEU A 539 -22.00 14.69 31.63
CA LEU A 539 -20.98 13.63 31.77
C LEU A 539 -19.83 13.76 30.76
N LEU A 540 -20.13 14.16 29.51
CA LEU A 540 -19.11 14.44 28.52
C LEU A 540 -18.23 15.64 28.88
N TRP A 541 -18.77 16.54 29.70
CA TRP A 541 -18.11 17.80 30.05
C TRP A 541 -17.43 17.79 31.43
N THR A 542 -17.96 17.08 32.42
CA THR A 542 -17.40 17.04 33.78
C THR A 542 -16.06 16.29 33.88
N GLY A 543 -15.63 15.59 32.83
CA GLY A 543 -14.30 14.99 32.75
C GLY A 543 -13.14 15.97 32.56
N SER A 544 -13.44 17.28 32.31
CA SER A 544 -12.39 18.28 32.00
C SER A 544 -12.11 19.28 33.12
N THR A 545 -12.81 19.23 34.27
CA THR A 545 -12.43 20.01 35.44
C THR A 545 -11.57 19.22 36.40
N VAL A 546 -10.35 18.92 36.02
CA VAL A 546 -9.29 18.63 36.97
C VAL A 546 -8.93 19.96 37.67
N SER A 547 -9.34 20.09 38.92
CA SER A 547 -8.95 21.21 39.77
C SER A 547 -7.43 21.35 39.74
N SER A 548 -6.99 22.55 39.37
CA SER A 548 -5.60 22.98 39.48
C SER A 548 -5.17 22.93 40.97
N GLN A 549 -4.62 21.79 41.39
CA GLN A 549 -3.66 21.75 42.48
C GLN A 549 -2.30 21.41 41.85
N SER A 550 -1.42 22.35 42.07
CA SER A 550 -0.05 22.40 41.64
C SER A 550 0.77 21.16 42.07
N GLU A 551 0.95 20.24 41.14
CA GLU A 551 2.11 19.36 41.12
C GLU A 551 2.64 19.35 39.69
N THR A 552 3.89 19.75 39.54
CA THR A 552 4.61 19.84 38.26
C THR A 552 4.63 18.50 37.55
N PRO A 553 4.05 18.36 36.36
CA PRO A 553 4.14 17.13 35.61
C PRO A 553 5.51 17.03 34.94
N HIS A 554 6.20 15.92 35.17
CA HIS A 554 7.34 15.53 34.35
C HIS A 554 6.83 15.26 32.93
N PRO A 555 7.48 15.81 31.89
CA PRO A 555 7.01 15.63 30.52
C PRO A 555 7.29 14.21 30.05
N LEU A 556 6.22 13.51 29.67
CA LEU A 556 6.28 12.30 28.83
C LEU A 556 6.86 12.70 27.46
N LYS A 557 8.03 12.14 27.16
CA LYS A 557 8.76 12.39 25.92
C LYS A 557 8.06 11.70 24.74
N THR A 558 7.20 12.43 24.04
CA THR A 558 6.82 12.07 22.68
C THR A 558 8.00 12.36 21.77
N ARG A 559 8.50 11.32 21.11
CA ARG A 559 9.66 11.39 20.21
C ARG A 559 9.23 11.92 18.86
N LEU A 560 9.06 13.23 18.73
CA LEU A 560 9.05 13.90 17.45
C LEU A 560 10.49 14.11 16.99
N LEU A 561 10.82 13.70 15.77
CA LEU A 561 12.09 13.98 15.12
C LEU A 561 12.29 15.50 15.00
N PRO A 562 13.38 16.07 15.52
CA PRO A 562 13.59 17.50 15.45
C PRO A 562 14.24 17.88 14.13
N THR A 563 13.51 18.59 13.29
CA THR A 563 14.10 19.51 12.32
C THR A 563 14.36 20.85 13.01
N ARG A 564 15.49 20.97 13.69
CA ARG A 564 16.11 22.27 13.98
C ARG A 564 17.63 22.10 14.10
N LEU A 565 18.33 22.69 13.13
CA LEU A 565 19.76 22.93 13.17
C LEU A 565 20.11 23.78 14.41
N GLN A 566 20.61 23.14 15.45
CA GLN A 566 21.35 23.83 16.51
C GLN A 566 22.84 23.73 16.19
N LYS A 567 23.51 24.88 16.17
CA LYS A 567 24.95 25.00 16.00
C LYS A 567 25.66 24.16 17.08
N PRO A 568 26.59 23.24 16.72
CA PRO A 568 27.31 22.45 17.71
C PRO A 568 28.28 23.34 18.49
N SER A 569 28.25 23.19 19.81
CA SER A 569 29.30 23.76 20.68
C SER A 569 30.61 23.01 20.45
N LEU A 570 31.71 23.71 20.27
CA LEU A 570 33.03 23.17 19.93
C LEU A 570 33.75 22.41 21.08
N LEU A 571 33.17 22.37 22.28
CA LEU A 571 33.81 21.74 23.46
C LEU A 571 34.01 20.22 23.36
N PRO A 572 33.08 19.38 22.85
CA PRO A 572 33.36 17.95 22.74
C PRO A 572 34.35 17.60 21.63
N LEU A 573 34.53 18.47 20.62
CA LEU A 573 35.46 18.24 19.51
C LEU A 573 36.91 18.32 19.97
N LEU A 574 37.23 19.23 20.91
CA LEU A 574 38.59 19.38 21.46
C LEU A 574 38.99 18.21 22.35
N GLY A 575 38.04 17.60 23.08
CA GLY A 575 38.28 16.40 23.87
C GLY A 575 38.57 15.15 23.00
N GLY A 576 37.86 14.98 21.90
CA GLY A 576 38.04 13.89 20.93
C GLY A 576 39.38 13.97 20.19
N ILE A 577 39.83 15.16 19.82
CA ILE A 577 41.13 15.38 19.13
C ILE A 577 42.31 15.09 20.10
N ALA A 578 42.20 15.49 21.34
CA ALA A 578 43.23 15.19 22.37
C ALA A 578 43.39 13.68 22.60
N LEU A 579 42.27 12.91 22.61
CA LEU A 579 42.27 11.46 22.79
C LEU A 579 42.84 10.72 21.59
N LEU A 580 42.54 11.21 20.35
CA LEU A 580 43.12 10.65 19.12
C LEU A 580 44.61 10.90 18.98
N LEU A 581 45.08 12.10 19.38
CA LEU A 581 46.51 12.41 19.38
C LEU A 581 47.28 11.63 20.41
N GLY A 582 46.70 11.34 21.59
CA GLY A 582 47.27 10.46 22.61
C GLY A 582 47.37 9.00 22.12
N LEU A 583 46.37 8.48 21.45
CA LEU A 583 46.39 7.13 20.85
C LEU A 583 47.39 6.99 19.71
N ALA A 584 47.50 8.01 18.84
CA ALA A 584 48.46 8.04 17.77
C ALA A 584 49.90 8.12 18.28
N GLY A 585 50.15 8.88 19.35
CA GLY A 585 51.46 8.92 20.03
C GLY A 585 51.86 7.59 20.66
N ALA A 586 50.92 6.89 21.28
CA ALA A 586 51.17 5.57 21.86
C ALA A 586 51.44 4.49 20.79
N LEU A 587 50.74 4.54 19.66
CA LEU A 587 50.95 3.64 18.53
C LEU A 587 52.32 3.90 17.84
N ALA A 588 52.71 5.18 17.68
CA ALA A 588 54.02 5.55 17.14
C ALA A 588 55.16 5.11 18.08
N TYR A 589 55.02 5.25 19.38
CA TYR A 589 56.00 4.76 20.37
C TYR A 589 56.19 3.25 20.31
N PHE A 590 55.07 2.47 20.19
CA PHE A 590 55.12 0.99 20.04
C PHE A 590 55.68 0.56 18.67
N ALA A 591 55.43 1.32 17.60
CA ALA A 591 55.95 0.98 16.29
C ALA A 591 57.46 1.26 16.18
N LEU A 592 57.95 2.36 16.73
CA LEU A 592 59.40 2.72 16.73
C LEU A 592 60.20 1.81 17.67
N GLY A 593 59.63 1.34 18.78
CA GLY A 593 60.29 0.42 19.71
C GLY A 593 60.54 -0.98 19.13
N LYS A 594 59.82 -1.43 18.14
CA LYS A 594 60.00 -2.72 17.45
C LYS A 594 60.96 -2.73 16.27
N TRP A 595 61.51 -1.57 15.87
CA TRP A 595 62.43 -1.46 14.71
C TRP A 595 63.90 -1.55 15.10
N ALA A 596 64.23 -1.58 16.40
CA ALA A 596 65.62 -1.56 16.88
C ALA A 596 66.33 -2.94 16.96
N ASP A 597 65.60 -4.07 16.81
CA ASP A 597 66.14 -5.39 16.92
C ASP A 597 65.81 -6.31 15.73
N ARG A 598 66.52 -6.11 14.61
CA ARG A 598 66.65 -7.13 13.56
C ARG A 598 68.05 -7.10 12.96
N PRO A 599 68.79 -8.24 12.98
CA PRO A 599 70.06 -8.38 12.35
C PRO A 599 69.92 -8.60 10.83
N ILE A 600 70.85 -8.00 10.11
CA ILE A 600 71.05 -8.08 8.68
C ILE A 600 71.60 -9.43 8.27
N LEU A 601 71.00 -10.14 7.34
CA LEU A 601 71.60 -11.22 6.57
C LEU A 601 71.23 -11.16 5.10
N ASN A 602 72.25 -11.26 4.26
CA ASN A 602 72.33 -11.03 2.82
C ASN A 602 71.87 -12.28 1.99
N PRO A 603 71.66 -12.14 0.69
CA PRO A 603 70.87 -13.08 -0.14
C PRO A 603 71.73 -14.13 -0.88
N ALA A 604 71.16 -15.32 -1.11
CA ALA A 604 71.65 -16.20 -2.18
C ALA A 604 70.65 -17.32 -2.56
N GLN A 605 70.32 -17.32 -3.83
CA GLN A 605 70.16 -18.47 -4.72
C GLN A 605 68.94 -19.43 -4.60
N SER A 606 68.19 -19.42 -5.70
CA SER A 606 67.31 -20.49 -6.19
C SER A 606 68.05 -21.81 -6.46
N PRO A 607 67.38 -22.99 -6.50
CA PRO A 607 66.97 -23.53 -7.77
C PRO A 607 65.60 -24.28 -7.79
N GLU A 608 64.99 -24.30 -8.95
CA GLU A 608 63.98 -25.24 -9.47
C GLU A 608 64.61 -26.66 -9.74
N PRO A 609 63.86 -27.66 -10.28
CA PRO A 609 62.52 -28.15 -10.10
C PRO A 609 62.40 -29.70 -10.11
N LYS A 610 61.13 -30.16 -10.05
CA LYS A 610 60.55 -31.40 -10.69
C LYS A 610 60.12 -32.58 -9.79
N PRO A 611 59.35 -33.55 -10.34
CA PRO A 611 57.93 -33.73 -9.96
C PRO A 611 57.62 -35.16 -9.47
N HIS A 612 56.50 -35.39 -8.82
CA HIS A 612 55.83 -36.70 -8.82
C HIS A 612 54.33 -36.60 -8.46
N SER A 613 53.50 -37.11 -9.37
CA SER A 613 52.10 -37.54 -9.19
C SER A 613 52.12 -39.08 -8.81
N PRO A 614 50.99 -39.74 -8.59
CA PRO A 614 49.63 -39.36 -8.16
C PRO A 614 49.07 -40.30 -7.05
N SER A 615 47.97 -40.00 -6.43
CA SER A 615 47.01 -41.03 -6.02
C SER A 615 45.64 -40.46 -5.67
N LEU A 616 44.65 -41.13 -6.24
CA LEU A 616 43.22 -41.07 -6.22
C LEU A 616 42.56 -40.81 -4.87
N ALA A 617 41.58 -39.90 -4.83
CA ALA A 617 40.34 -40.07 -4.10
C ALA A 617 39.20 -39.24 -4.82
N SER A 618 38.11 -39.90 -5.10
CA SER A 618 36.96 -39.46 -5.90
C SER A 618 36.08 -38.41 -5.24
N PRO A 619 35.14 -37.80 -5.98
CA PRO A 619 34.76 -36.40 -5.78
C PRO A 619 33.45 -36.24 -5.01
N LEU A 620 33.37 -35.20 -4.18
CA LEU A 620 32.13 -34.60 -3.72
C LEU A 620 31.74 -33.50 -4.73
N LYS A 621 30.58 -33.66 -5.32
CA LYS A 621 29.96 -32.69 -6.22
C LYS A 621 29.64 -31.42 -5.44
N SER A 622 30.28 -30.32 -5.76
CA SER A 622 29.76 -28.96 -5.52
C SER A 622 29.61 -28.30 -6.89
N SER A 623 28.37 -28.18 -7.34
CA SER A 623 28.00 -27.37 -8.49
C SER A 623 27.80 -25.96 -7.95
N ASP A 624 28.69 -25.05 -8.27
CA ASP A 624 28.45 -23.60 -8.45
C ASP A 624 29.80 -22.94 -8.76
N ALA A 625 30.37 -23.27 -9.94
CA ALA A 625 31.52 -22.56 -10.46
C ALA A 625 31.03 -21.34 -11.26
N ILE A 626 31.20 -20.14 -10.70
CA ILE A 626 31.19 -18.91 -11.48
C ILE A 626 32.24 -19.04 -12.57
N PRO A 627 31.92 -18.76 -13.88
CA PRO A 627 32.91 -18.77 -14.93
C PRO A 627 34.12 -17.94 -14.53
N SER A 628 35.32 -18.39 -14.82
CA SER A 628 36.57 -17.69 -14.48
C SER A 628 36.67 -16.41 -15.34
N LEU A 629 36.11 -15.33 -14.88
CA LEU A 629 36.21 -14.03 -15.51
C LEU A 629 37.65 -13.52 -15.39
N SER A 630 38.29 -13.15 -16.51
CA SER A 630 39.66 -12.64 -16.55
C SER A 630 39.71 -11.26 -17.26
N PRO A 631 40.72 -10.40 -16.96
CA PRO A 631 40.93 -9.19 -17.71
C PRO A 631 41.12 -9.51 -19.20
N GLY A 632 40.45 -8.75 -20.08
CA GLY A 632 40.40 -9.00 -21.51
C GLY A 632 39.27 -9.88 -22.00
N SER A 633 38.55 -10.56 -21.11
CA SER A 633 37.33 -11.32 -21.47
C SER A 633 36.24 -10.38 -21.96
N LEU A 634 35.48 -10.82 -22.98
CA LEU A 634 34.34 -10.07 -23.51
C LEU A 634 33.03 -10.71 -22.97
N ILE A 635 32.13 -9.84 -22.53
CA ILE A 635 30.83 -10.22 -22.00
C ILE A 635 29.75 -9.65 -22.91
N LEU A 636 28.81 -10.49 -23.37
CA LEU A 636 27.62 -10.10 -24.12
C LEU A 636 26.43 -9.98 -23.16
N VAL A 637 25.87 -8.77 -23.03
CA VAL A 637 24.64 -8.53 -22.27
C VAL A 637 23.44 -8.96 -23.14
N ARG A 638 22.85 -10.10 -22.87
CA ARG A 638 21.68 -10.60 -23.60
C ARG A 638 20.40 -10.35 -22.83
N SER A 639 19.31 -10.06 -23.57
CA SER A 639 17.95 -10.13 -23.03
C SER A 639 17.57 -11.59 -22.80
N SER A 640 17.39 -12.00 -21.55
CA SER A 640 16.82 -13.32 -21.27
C SER A 640 15.32 -13.27 -21.54
N SER A 641 14.85 -13.79 -22.65
CA SER A 641 13.46 -14.17 -22.85
C SER A 641 13.36 -15.68 -23.06
N PRO A 642 13.09 -16.44 -22.01
CA PRO A 642 12.15 -17.55 -22.12
C PRO A 642 10.75 -17.00 -21.81
N LYS A 643 9.75 -17.46 -22.53
CA LYS A 643 8.35 -16.99 -22.48
C LYS A 643 7.62 -17.22 -21.14
N ASN A 644 8.31 -17.56 -20.04
CA ASN A 644 7.72 -17.89 -18.75
C ASN A 644 8.67 -17.63 -17.57
N SER A 645 9.24 -16.45 -17.39
CA SER A 645 9.88 -16.13 -16.10
C SER A 645 9.60 -14.68 -15.68
N ALA A 646 8.91 -14.54 -14.56
CA ALA A 646 8.63 -13.31 -13.85
C ALA A 646 9.88 -12.82 -13.09
N ILE A 647 10.94 -12.42 -13.78
CA ILE A 647 12.10 -11.77 -13.17
C ILE A 647 12.20 -10.36 -13.74
N PRO A 648 12.25 -9.31 -12.89
CA PRO A 648 12.32 -7.93 -13.35
C PRO A 648 13.60 -7.71 -14.15
N LYS A 649 13.49 -7.09 -15.34
CA LYS A 649 14.60 -6.58 -16.12
C LYS A 649 15.21 -5.38 -15.42
N VAL A 650 16.08 -5.60 -14.45
CA VAL A 650 16.88 -4.52 -13.86
C VAL A 650 17.96 -4.16 -14.88
N PRO A 651 18.06 -2.91 -15.36
CA PRO A 651 19.08 -2.52 -16.28
C PRO A 651 20.48 -2.60 -15.62
N LEU A 652 21.49 -3.06 -16.38
CA LEU A 652 22.85 -3.13 -15.89
C LEU A 652 23.42 -1.72 -15.73
N LEU A 653 23.67 -1.29 -14.51
CA LEU A 653 24.21 0.03 -14.17
C LEU A 653 25.73 -0.01 -14.00
N LEU A 654 26.44 0.92 -14.62
CA LEU A 654 27.86 1.19 -14.35
C LEU A 654 28.00 2.46 -13.51
N TYR A 655 29.00 2.47 -12.64
CA TYR A 655 29.33 3.59 -11.74
C TYR A 655 30.62 4.27 -12.16
N GLU A 656 30.75 5.58 -11.89
CA GLU A 656 31.95 6.35 -12.23
C GLU A 656 33.23 5.89 -11.53
N ALA A 657 33.08 5.41 -10.30
CA ALA A 657 34.18 4.84 -9.52
C ALA A 657 33.69 3.73 -8.60
N ALA A 658 34.57 2.80 -8.25
CA ALA A 658 34.29 1.79 -7.24
C ALA A 658 33.89 2.48 -5.92
N GLN A 659 32.74 2.06 -5.33
CA GLN A 659 32.15 2.61 -4.09
C GLN A 659 31.52 4.02 -4.19
N LYS A 660 31.49 4.68 -5.35
CA LYS A 660 30.67 5.88 -5.52
C LYS A 660 29.25 5.47 -5.94
N GLN A 661 28.25 6.07 -5.31
CA GLN A 661 26.83 5.88 -5.68
C GLN A 661 26.42 6.65 -6.95
N THR A 662 27.37 7.40 -7.56
CA THR A 662 27.11 8.15 -8.79
C THR A 662 27.10 7.18 -9.96
N ALA A 663 25.91 6.92 -10.51
CA ALA A 663 25.75 6.10 -11.70
C ALA A 663 26.33 6.81 -12.93
N LEU A 664 27.22 6.12 -13.65
CA LEU A 664 27.75 6.57 -14.94
C LEU A 664 26.68 6.48 -16.03
N GLY A 665 25.89 5.42 -15.97
CA GLY A 665 24.81 5.17 -16.90
C GLY A 665 24.39 3.70 -16.99
N ILE A 666 23.40 3.44 -17.86
CA ILE A 666 22.86 2.12 -18.15
C ILE A 666 23.56 1.53 -19.36
N VAL A 667 23.86 0.24 -19.30
CA VAL A 667 24.35 -0.57 -20.43
C VAL A 667 23.15 -1.15 -21.18
N PRO A 668 22.96 -0.84 -22.47
CA PRO A 668 21.89 -1.42 -23.28
C PRO A 668 21.99 -2.94 -23.43
N GLU A 669 20.85 -3.59 -23.61
CA GLU A 669 20.80 -5.02 -23.95
C GLU A 669 21.53 -5.27 -25.29
N ASN A 670 22.10 -6.46 -25.43
CA ASN A 670 22.94 -6.87 -26.58
C ASN A 670 24.24 -6.05 -26.77
N SER A 671 24.64 -5.30 -25.76
CA SER A 671 25.94 -4.62 -25.76
C SER A 671 27.07 -5.59 -25.43
N VAL A 672 28.25 -5.33 -26.00
CA VAL A 672 29.48 -6.06 -25.69
C VAL A 672 30.34 -5.24 -24.73
N LEU A 673 30.72 -5.85 -23.62
CA LEU A 673 31.58 -5.26 -22.59
C LEU A 673 32.90 -6.02 -22.51
N GLU A 674 34.02 -5.31 -22.33
CA GLU A 674 35.35 -5.88 -22.07
C GLU A 674 35.72 -5.69 -20.60
N ILE A 675 36.16 -6.74 -19.92
CA ILE A 675 36.69 -6.67 -18.56
C ILE A 675 38.10 -6.05 -18.58
N LYS A 676 38.28 -4.92 -17.93
CA LYS A 676 39.59 -4.22 -17.89
C LYS A 676 40.39 -4.58 -16.66
N SER A 677 39.80 -4.61 -15.49
CA SER A 677 40.48 -4.91 -14.24
C SER A 677 39.52 -5.29 -13.13
N PHE A 678 40.08 -5.88 -12.09
CA PHE A 678 39.39 -6.19 -10.84
C PHE A 678 39.96 -5.34 -9.72
N LEU A 679 39.10 -4.90 -8.83
CA LEU A 679 39.48 -4.22 -7.58
C LEU A 679 38.79 -4.90 -6.41
N ARG A 680 39.59 -5.32 -5.43
CA ARG A 680 39.06 -5.81 -4.15
C ARG A 680 39.22 -4.69 -3.12
N LYS A 681 38.10 -4.23 -2.57
CA LYS A 681 38.10 -3.19 -1.57
C LYS A 681 37.06 -3.53 -0.52
N ASP A 682 37.48 -3.57 0.75
CA ASP A 682 36.72 -4.07 1.86
C ASP A 682 36.28 -5.55 1.64
N GLN A 683 35.01 -5.87 1.77
CA GLN A 683 34.47 -7.21 1.47
C GLN A 683 33.97 -7.35 0.02
N ASP A 684 33.91 -6.26 -0.74
CA ASP A 684 33.38 -6.23 -2.10
C ASP A 684 34.44 -6.43 -3.18
N ARG A 685 34.05 -7.17 -4.23
CA ARG A 685 34.81 -7.27 -5.47
C ARG A 685 34.16 -6.41 -6.55
N TRP A 686 34.98 -5.52 -7.15
CA TRP A 686 34.55 -4.61 -8.19
C TRP A 686 35.21 -4.94 -9.51
N LEU A 687 34.43 -4.86 -10.61
CA LEU A 687 34.92 -5.04 -11.97
C LEU A 687 34.89 -3.71 -12.69
N LYS A 688 35.97 -3.39 -13.41
CA LYS A 688 36.01 -2.27 -14.34
C LYS A 688 35.69 -2.83 -15.74
N LEU A 689 34.61 -2.34 -16.33
CA LEU A 689 34.10 -2.74 -17.61
C LEU A 689 34.20 -1.61 -18.61
N LYS A 690 34.53 -1.94 -19.88
CA LYS A 690 34.54 -0.99 -21.00
C LYS A 690 33.47 -1.38 -21.99
N LEU A 691 32.62 -0.44 -22.41
CA LEU A 691 31.64 -0.69 -23.44
C LEU A 691 32.29 -0.69 -24.83
N CYS A 692 32.19 -1.81 -25.54
CA CYS A 692 32.80 -2.01 -26.85
C CYS A 692 31.86 -1.70 -28.01
N SER A 693 30.61 -2.18 -27.96
CA SER A 693 29.63 -1.91 -29.00
C SER A 693 28.22 -1.83 -28.43
N ILE A 694 27.37 -1.04 -29.09
CA ILE A 694 25.94 -0.91 -28.81
C ILE A 694 25.18 -1.40 -30.04
N PRO A 695 24.09 -2.19 -29.89
CA PRO A 695 23.27 -2.61 -31.03
C PRO A 695 22.60 -1.40 -31.72
N GLY A 696 22.47 -1.46 -33.05
CA GLY A 696 22.06 -0.35 -33.91
C GLY A 696 20.59 0.09 -33.84
N ALA A 697 19.78 -0.47 -32.95
CA ALA A 697 18.39 -0.06 -32.76
C ALA A 697 18.01 -0.10 -31.26
N ILE A 698 17.98 1.05 -30.61
CA ILE A 698 17.43 1.18 -29.26
C ILE A 698 15.97 1.62 -29.41
N SER A 699 15.05 0.68 -29.29
CA SER A 699 13.62 0.93 -29.41
C SER A 699 12.97 1.22 -28.05
N SER A 700 13.32 2.30 -27.37
CA SER A 700 12.44 2.97 -26.44
C SER A 700 13.02 4.30 -25.95
N ASP A 701 12.34 5.38 -26.26
CA ASP A 701 12.67 6.73 -25.79
C ASP A 701 12.55 6.89 -24.27
N ARG A 702 11.87 5.96 -23.58
CA ARG A 702 11.65 6.00 -22.12
C ARG A 702 12.91 5.72 -21.29
N VAL A 703 13.83 4.88 -21.78
CA VAL A 703 15.07 4.55 -21.03
C VAL A 703 16.06 5.72 -21.07
N ARG A 704 15.96 6.60 -22.05
CA ARG A 704 16.84 7.78 -22.20
C ARG A 704 16.54 8.91 -21.22
N GLN A 705 15.37 8.94 -20.59
CA GLN A 705 14.96 10.07 -19.73
C GLN A 705 15.40 9.96 -18.27
N THR A 706 15.68 8.77 -17.76
CA THR A 706 15.97 8.58 -16.33
C THR A 706 17.46 8.38 -16.02
N TYR A 707 18.23 7.79 -16.95
CA TYR A 707 19.67 7.57 -16.80
C TYR A 707 20.38 7.79 -18.12
N ASN A 708 21.59 8.38 -18.07
CA ASN A 708 22.43 8.49 -19.25
C ASN A 708 22.82 7.08 -19.74
N LEU A 709 22.82 6.86 -21.06
CA LEU A 709 23.36 5.63 -21.64
C LEU A 709 24.89 5.69 -21.62
N VAL A 710 25.55 4.60 -21.23
CA VAL A 710 27.00 4.45 -21.34
C VAL A 710 27.38 4.51 -22.82
N LYS A 711 28.35 5.36 -23.18
CA LYS A 711 28.79 5.55 -24.56
C LYS A 711 29.82 4.49 -24.95
N PRO A 712 29.93 4.11 -26.24
CA PRO A 712 31.02 3.28 -26.71
C PRO A 712 32.39 3.84 -26.32
N THR A 713 33.29 2.96 -25.90
CA THR A 713 34.63 3.27 -25.33
C THR A 713 34.63 3.81 -23.91
N GLN A 714 33.52 4.12 -23.32
CA GLN A 714 33.41 4.55 -21.93
C GLN A 714 33.64 3.40 -20.96
N GLU A 715 34.33 3.66 -19.86
CA GLU A 715 34.66 2.70 -18.81
C GLU A 715 33.90 3.03 -17.53
N GLY A 716 33.39 2.02 -16.84
CA GLY A 716 32.72 2.17 -15.56
C GLY A 716 32.91 0.98 -14.63
N TRP A 717 32.49 1.10 -13.40
CA TRP A 717 32.65 0.09 -12.35
C TRP A 717 31.32 -0.58 -12.02
N ILE A 718 31.36 -1.87 -11.69
CA ILE A 718 30.21 -2.61 -11.16
C ILE A 718 30.70 -3.55 -10.06
N ARG A 719 29.88 -3.78 -9.02
CA ARG A 719 30.17 -4.81 -8.03
C ARG A 719 29.93 -6.19 -8.64
N LEU A 720 30.76 -7.15 -8.30
CA LEU A 720 30.59 -8.52 -8.76
C LEU A 720 29.24 -9.10 -8.32
N ALA A 721 28.78 -8.76 -7.12
CA ALA A 721 27.47 -9.17 -6.60
C ALA A 721 26.31 -8.63 -7.45
N ASP A 722 26.41 -7.43 -8.00
CA ASP A 722 25.39 -6.82 -8.86
C ASP A 722 25.43 -7.41 -10.28
N LEU A 723 26.56 -8.01 -10.70
CA LEU A 723 26.73 -8.70 -11.97
C LEU A 723 26.31 -10.19 -11.91
N GLU A 724 26.43 -10.82 -10.77
CA GLU A 724 26.10 -12.25 -10.56
C GLU A 724 24.71 -12.66 -11.06
N PRO A 725 23.61 -11.91 -10.82
CA PRO A 725 22.29 -12.29 -11.31
C PRO A 725 22.24 -12.44 -12.84
N TYR A 726 22.96 -11.60 -13.56
CA TYR A 726 23.01 -11.65 -15.04
C TYR A 726 23.84 -12.82 -15.55
N ILE A 727 24.86 -13.25 -14.82
CA ILE A 727 25.65 -14.44 -15.12
C ILE A 727 24.82 -15.71 -14.85
N LYS A 728 24.15 -15.81 -13.71
CA LYS A 728 23.29 -16.94 -13.32
C LYS A 728 22.08 -17.10 -14.24
N GLN A 729 21.58 -16.01 -14.80
CA GLN A 729 20.41 -16.00 -15.70
C GLN A 729 20.79 -16.21 -17.17
N ASN A 730 22.02 -16.52 -17.52
CA ASN A 730 22.53 -16.55 -18.90
C ASN A 730 22.36 -15.22 -19.67
N SER A 731 22.12 -14.13 -18.96
CA SER A 731 21.99 -12.79 -19.57
C SER A 731 23.33 -12.21 -20.00
N ILE A 732 24.43 -12.71 -19.42
CA ILE A 732 25.81 -12.34 -19.76
C ILE A 732 26.55 -13.65 -20.11
N GLN A 733 27.09 -13.72 -21.30
CA GLN A 733 27.92 -14.85 -21.75
C GLN A 733 29.33 -14.38 -22.10
N GLU A 734 30.32 -15.13 -21.65
CA GLU A 734 31.69 -14.95 -22.13
C GLU A 734 31.78 -15.42 -23.58
N SER A 735 32.10 -14.53 -24.52
CA SER A 735 32.13 -14.86 -25.91
C SER A 735 33.57 -15.10 -26.39
N ALA A 736 33.95 -16.37 -26.53
CA ALA A 736 35.13 -16.75 -27.27
C ALA A 736 34.80 -16.56 -28.77
N GLY A 737 35.26 -15.48 -29.39
CA GLY A 737 35.11 -15.25 -30.82
C GLY A 737 34.56 -13.89 -31.29
N LEU A 738 34.24 -12.96 -30.38
CA LEU A 738 33.87 -11.60 -30.79
C LEU A 738 35.10 -10.76 -31.11
N PRO A 739 35.02 -9.81 -32.08
CA PRO A 739 36.15 -8.94 -32.43
C PRO A 739 36.56 -8.07 -31.22
N LYS A 740 37.87 -7.97 -30.98
CA LYS A 740 38.44 -7.11 -29.94
C LYS A 740 37.94 -5.69 -30.11
N CYS A 741 37.75 -5.00 -28.97
CA CYS A 741 37.38 -3.58 -28.93
C CYS A 741 38.35 -2.71 -29.77
N THR A 742 38.05 -2.48 -31.05
CA THR A 742 38.77 -1.55 -31.91
C THR A 742 38.02 -0.20 -31.94
N PRO A 743 38.73 0.95 -31.84
CA PRO A 743 38.06 2.26 -31.98
C PRO A 743 37.60 2.44 -33.43
N GLY A 744 36.29 2.61 -33.64
CA GLY A 744 35.73 3.24 -34.81
C GLY A 744 35.17 2.40 -35.95
N THR A 745 34.40 1.29 -35.67
CA THR A 745 33.56 0.70 -36.71
C THR A 745 32.20 0.34 -36.17
N THR A 746 31.14 0.98 -36.69
CA THR A 746 29.76 0.55 -36.60
C THR A 746 29.59 -0.67 -37.52
N SER A 747 29.73 -1.86 -36.99
CA SER A 747 29.45 -3.09 -37.75
C SER A 747 28.18 -3.77 -37.21
N THR A 748 27.22 -3.97 -38.09
CA THR A 748 26.05 -4.82 -37.88
C THR A 748 26.48 -6.24 -37.57
N PRO A 749 25.96 -6.89 -36.53
CA PRO A 749 26.26 -8.30 -36.25
C PRO A 749 25.60 -9.22 -37.31
N PRO A 750 26.20 -10.38 -37.65
CA PRO A 750 25.60 -11.31 -38.57
C PRO A 750 24.33 -11.96 -37.98
N VAL A 751 23.29 -12.03 -38.79
CA VAL A 751 22.05 -12.74 -38.52
C VAL A 751 22.36 -14.24 -38.42
N ALA A 752 22.04 -14.86 -37.29
CA ALA A 752 22.15 -16.30 -37.14
C ALA A 752 21.07 -17.01 -37.97
N PRO A 753 21.37 -18.13 -38.65
CA PRO A 753 20.37 -18.91 -39.36
C PRO A 753 19.44 -19.63 -38.36
N ASN A 754 18.19 -19.87 -38.79
CA ASN A 754 17.02 -20.38 -38.08
C ASN A 754 17.27 -21.56 -37.13
#